data_b4b3320594be0b2638e24572d96b3fe4
#
_entry.id   b4b3320594be0b2638e24572d96b3fe4
#
_cell.length_a   1.000
_cell.length_b   1.000
_cell.length_c   1.000
_cell.angle_alpha   90.00
_cell.angle_beta   90.00
_cell.angle_gamma   90.00
#
_symmetry.space_group_name_H-M   'P 1'
#
loop_
_entity.id
_entity.type
_entity.pdbx_description
1 polymer ?
#
loop_
_entity_poly.entity_id
_entity_poly.type
_entity_poly.pdbx_seq_one_letter_code
_entity_poly.pdbx_strand_id
1 'polypeptide(L)'
;MAGMSPMMVHYLETKKQYPDCILFYRLGDFYEMFFEDALTVSKELEITLTGKECGLEERAPMCGVPYHALDNYLYRLVQKGYKVAIAEQMEDPKQAKGLVKREVIRVVTPGTITSAQALDETKNNYLMGIVYIDERFGIAVSDISTGDFLVTEVASERELADEINKFCPSEIICNDAFFVSGVDTEEVKNRYQTVISALDSHFFSDEGCRKILKEHFKVGSLDGLGLQDYDTGVIAAGAVMEYMYETQKSTLSHITTITPYSTGEFMIIDTSTRRNLELLETMREKQKRGTLLWVLDKTKTAMGARLLRTYIEQPLIHKDDIIARQNAIEELNMNYISREEICEYLNPIYDLERLIGRISYKTANPRDLISFKNSLEMLPYIKDLMGEFTTPLLKELWEELDPLEDVHDLVSRAIVDDPPVSLRDGGIIKEGYHEETDKLRHAKTEGKTWLAQLESRERDKTGIKNLKVKYNKVFGYYFEVTNSFKGMVPDYFVRKQTLANAERYTTDELKELEDMILGAEDKLYTLEYGLFCEVRDTIAAEVLRIQQTARAIAGIDVMTSLSAVATKNNYVKPRINEKGVIDIKNGRHPVVEKMMRDDLFVANDTYLDNTKNRLSIITGPNMAGKSTYMRQTALIVLMAQLGSFVPADEANIGICDRIFTRVGASDDLASGQSTFMVEMTEVANILRNATKNSLIVLDEIGRGTSTFDGLSIAWAVVEHISNPKLLGAKTLFATHYHELTELEGTINGVNNYCIAVKEQGDDIVFLRKIVKGGADKSYGVQVAKLAGVPDSVIVRAKELLVELSDADITARAKEIAEAGAGTPKHAAVPRPDEVDLQQMSLFDTVKADDIVRELGELELGNMTPIDALNTLYRLQTKLKNRWQ
;
A
#
# COMPACT_ATOMS: atom_id res chain seq x y z
N MET A 1 36.74 12.24 21.57
CA MET A 1 36.21 13.51 21.03
C MET A 1 37.10 14.74 21.26
N ALA A 2 38.27 14.58 21.90
CA ALA A 2 39.21 15.67 22.03
C ALA A 2 39.80 16.03 20.66
N GLY A 3 39.68 17.29 20.26
CA GLY A 3 40.15 17.81 18.98
C GLY A 3 39.13 18.03 17.89
N MET A 4 37.91 17.46 18.01
CA MET A 4 36.82 17.66 17.02
C MET A 4 36.20 19.05 17.12
N SER A 5 35.71 19.56 15.99
CA SER A 5 34.96 20.80 15.96
C SER A 5 33.62 20.68 16.75
N PRO A 6 33.15 21.75 17.40
CA PRO A 6 31.90 21.71 18.20
C PRO A 6 30.70 21.20 17.42
N MET A 7 30.60 21.54 16.14
CA MET A 7 29.54 21.07 15.24
C MET A 7 29.61 19.56 15.07
N MET A 8 30.81 18.98 14.91
CA MET A 8 30.95 17.53 14.70
C MET A 8 30.67 16.74 15.98
N VAL A 9 31.03 17.31 17.14
CA VAL A 9 30.65 16.73 18.44
C VAL A 9 29.15 16.66 18.58
N HIS A 10 28.43 17.74 18.28
CA HIS A 10 26.98 17.78 18.33
C HIS A 10 26.33 16.80 17.32
N TYR A 11 26.89 16.67 16.10
CA TYR A 11 26.43 15.66 15.12
C TYR A 11 26.53 14.24 15.69
N LEU A 12 27.66 13.88 16.27
CA LEU A 12 27.87 12.55 16.85
C LEU A 12 27.00 12.30 18.10
N GLU A 13 26.75 13.32 18.89
CA GLU A 13 25.84 13.22 20.04
C GLU A 13 24.39 13.00 19.56
N THR A 14 23.97 13.72 18.51
CA THR A 14 22.65 13.51 17.89
C THR A 14 22.58 12.12 17.27
N LYS A 15 23.60 11.67 16.55
CA LYS A 15 23.64 10.33 15.93
C LYS A 15 23.55 9.20 16.97
N LYS A 16 24.12 9.37 18.15
CA LYS A 16 23.99 8.38 19.23
C LYS A 16 22.55 8.20 19.75
N GLN A 17 21.72 9.23 19.63
CA GLN A 17 20.29 9.14 20.00
C GLN A 17 19.46 8.42 18.92
N TYR A 18 19.96 8.38 17.66
CA TYR A 18 19.30 7.77 16.52
C TYR A 18 20.28 6.83 15.77
N PRO A 19 20.76 5.76 16.44
CA PRO A 19 21.81 4.91 15.89
C PRO A 19 21.37 4.21 14.59
N ASP A 20 20.11 3.80 14.49
CA ASP A 20 19.52 3.06 13.36
C ASP A 20 19.04 3.96 12.22
N CYS A 21 19.14 5.29 12.38
CA CYS A 21 18.67 6.24 11.39
C CYS A 21 19.83 6.88 10.64
N ILE A 22 19.70 7.09 9.36
CA ILE A 22 20.57 8.00 8.61
C ILE A 22 20.26 9.43 9.06
N LEU A 23 21.27 10.18 9.53
CA LEU A 23 21.07 11.51 10.06
C LEU A 23 21.29 12.58 8.98
N PHE A 24 20.19 13.21 8.54
CA PHE A 24 20.19 14.40 7.69
C PHE A 24 20.34 15.64 8.55
N TYR A 25 21.55 16.21 8.57
CA TYR A 25 21.89 17.29 9.48
C TYR A 25 21.97 18.64 8.77
N ARG A 26 21.10 19.58 9.08
CA ARG A 26 20.97 20.86 8.41
C ARG A 26 22.18 21.75 8.66
N LEU A 27 22.86 22.16 7.59
CA LEU A 27 23.99 23.12 7.59
C LEU A 27 23.80 24.14 6.46
N GLY A 28 23.29 25.31 6.81
CA GLY A 28 22.96 26.35 5.82
C GLY A 28 21.91 25.86 4.82
N ASP A 29 22.25 25.87 3.54
CA ASP A 29 21.34 25.47 2.46
C ASP A 29 21.40 23.98 2.11
N PHE A 30 22.11 23.17 2.91
CA PHE A 30 22.24 21.73 2.69
C PHE A 30 21.86 20.93 3.92
N TYR A 31 21.40 19.69 3.67
CA TYR A 31 21.47 18.61 4.65
C TYR A 31 22.74 17.83 4.36
N GLU A 32 23.64 17.78 5.33
CA GLU A 32 24.90 17.07 5.24
C GLU A 32 24.88 15.82 6.10
N MET A 33 25.44 14.73 5.59
CA MET A 33 25.64 13.46 6.27
C MET A 33 27.13 13.22 6.41
N PHE A 34 27.54 12.56 7.49
CA PHE A 34 28.96 12.33 7.80
C PHE A 34 29.22 10.87 8.14
N PHE A 35 30.48 10.44 8.06
CA PHE A 35 30.98 9.11 8.41
C PHE A 35 30.22 8.00 7.67
N GLU A 36 29.76 6.96 8.37
CA GLU A 36 29.03 5.82 7.81
C GLU A 36 27.76 6.23 7.06
N ASP A 37 27.03 7.22 7.59
CA ASP A 37 25.83 7.73 6.91
C ASP A 37 26.18 8.31 5.54
N ALA A 38 27.31 9.03 5.42
CA ALA A 38 27.76 9.60 4.15
C ALA A 38 28.16 8.52 3.16
N LEU A 39 28.84 7.46 3.60
CA LEU A 39 29.22 6.33 2.76
C LEU A 39 28.00 5.60 2.21
N THR A 40 27.03 5.31 3.10
CA THR A 40 25.77 4.65 2.75
C THR A 40 24.97 5.50 1.78
N VAL A 41 24.72 6.77 2.10
CA VAL A 41 23.88 7.65 1.28
C VAL A 41 24.52 7.94 -0.08
N SER A 42 25.85 8.15 -0.12
CA SER A 42 26.56 8.35 -1.39
C SER A 42 26.40 7.17 -2.34
N LYS A 43 26.47 5.94 -1.81
CA LYS A 43 26.28 4.70 -2.57
C LYS A 43 24.81 4.51 -3.02
N GLU A 44 23.87 4.67 -2.09
CA GLU A 44 22.45 4.39 -2.34
C GLU A 44 21.77 5.41 -3.25
N LEU A 45 22.21 6.67 -3.18
CA LEU A 45 21.65 7.77 -3.98
C LEU A 45 22.50 8.15 -5.19
N GLU A 46 23.71 7.54 -5.33
CA GLU A 46 24.66 7.84 -6.40
C GLU A 46 25.09 9.33 -6.40
N ILE A 47 25.26 9.91 -5.19
CA ILE A 47 25.73 11.29 -5.04
C ILE A 47 27.21 11.34 -4.66
N THR A 48 27.85 12.48 -4.94
CA THR A 48 29.28 12.67 -4.72
C THR A 48 29.66 12.57 -3.25
N LEU A 49 30.59 11.68 -2.92
CA LEU A 49 31.25 11.61 -1.63
C LEU A 49 32.42 12.60 -1.60
N THR A 50 32.46 13.43 -0.58
CA THR A 50 33.51 14.42 -0.35
C THR A 50 34.11 14.26 1.07
N GLY A 51 34.97 15.18 1.51
CA GLY A 51 35.49 15.19 2.87
C GLY A 51 35.39 16.57 3.50
N LYS A 52 35.00 16.65 4.76
CA LYS A 52 34.93 17.89 5.55
C LYS A 52 35.97 17.88 6.67
N GLU A 53 36.63 19.00 6.88
CA GLU A 53 37.54 19.17 8.02
C GLU A 53 36.73 19.12 9.33
N CYS A 54 37.12 18.23 10.21
CA CYS A 54 36.41 17.96 11.45
C CYS A 54 37.26 18.19 12.72
N GLY A 55 38.51 18.64 12.54
CA GLY A 55 39.48 18.83 13.64
C GLY A 55 40.31 17.60 13.95
N LEU A 56 40.20 16.53 13.16
CA LEU A 56 41.07 15.35 13.18
C LEU A 56 42.09 15.43 12.05
N GLU A 57 43.13 14.57 12.07
CA GLU A 57 44.12 14.48 11.01
C GLU A 57 43.52 14.10 9.66
N GLU A 58 42.50 13.25 9.66
CA GLU A 58 41.73 12.83 8.47
C GLU A 58 40.42 13.63 8.34
N ARG A 59 40.08 13.92 7.09
CA ARG A 59 38.78 14.54 6.78
C ARG A 59 37.65 13.55 7.00
N ALA A 60 36.56 13.97 7.65
CA ALA A 60 35.36 13.13 7.78
C ALA A 60 34.71 12.93 6.40
N PRO A 61 34.42 11.68 5.97
CA PRO A 61 33.61 11.45 4.80
C PRO A 61 32.29 12.23 4.91
N MET A 62 31.91 12.92 3.83
CA MET A 62 30.71 13.75 3.81
C MET A 62 30.03 13.68 2.44
N CYS A 63 28.71 13.63 2.44
CA CYS A 63 27.88 13.96 1.29
C CYS A 63 26.76 14.89 1.72
N GLY A 64 26.10 15.54 0.78
CA GLY A 64 25.03 16.47 1.11
C GLY A 64 24.06 16.68 -0.02
N VAL A 65 22.81 17.03 0.35
CA VAL A 65 21.71 17.34 -0.58
C VAL A 65 21.18 18.74 -0.30
N PRO A 66 20.79 19.51 -1.33
CA PRO A 66 20.16 20.81 -1.13
C PRO A 66 18.86 20.68 -0.31
N TYR A 67 18.63 21.59 0.65
CA TYR A 67 17.48 21.50 1.53
C TYR A 67 16.13 21.52 0.80
N HIS A 68 16.05 22.29 -0.29
CA HIS A 68 14.83 22.37 -1.09
C HIS A 68 14.55 21.11 -1.92
N ALA A 69 15.52 20.23 -2.07
CA ALA A 69 15.42 18.96 -2.78
C ALA A 69 15.36 17.75 -1.82
N LEU A 70 15.26 18.00 -0.50
CA LEU A 70 15.26 16.97 0.55
C LEU A 70 14.34 15.80 0.21
N ASP A 71 13.09 16.08 -0.10
CA ASP A 71 12.05 15.06 -0.27
C ASP A 71 12.41 14.02 -1.35
N ASN A 72 12.97 14.46 -2.48
CA ASN A 72 13.36 13.55 -3.56
C ASN A 72 14.43 12.54 -3.16
N TYR A 73 15.38 12.94 -2.30
CA TYR A 73 16.43 12.05 -1.82
C TYR A 73 16.00 11.22 -0.62
N LEU A 74 15.26 11.83 0.28
CA LEU A 74 14.70 11.20 1.47
C LEU A 74 13.87 9.96 1.12
N TYR A 75 12.92 10.11 0.19
CA TYR A 75 12.00 9.02 -0.14
C TYR A 75 12.70 7.88 -0.88
N ARG A 76 13.73 8.16 -1.68
CA ARG A 76 14.54 7.10 -2.30
C ARG A 76 15.25 6.22 -1.27
N LEU A 77 15.69 6.78 -0.15
CA LEU A 77 16.28 6.02 0.95
C LEU A 77 15.21 5.24 1.72
N VAL A 78 14.10 5.89 2.04
CA VAL A 78 13.01 5.27 2.81
C VAL A 78 12.37 4.12 2.03
N GLN A 79 12.20 4.24 0.71
CA GLN A 79 11.72 3.15 -0.14
C GLN A 79 12.68 1.94 -0.19
N LYS A 80 13.96 2.15 0.09
CA LYS A 80 14.95 1.08 0.24
C LYS A 80 15.00 0.51 1.68
N GLY A 81 14.09 0.95 2.56
CA GLY A 81 13.97 0.47 3.93
C GLY A 81 14.81 1.20 4.98
N TYR A 82 15.51 2.28 4.60
CA TYR A 82 16.27 3.08 5.57
C TYR A 82 15.36 3.99 6.38
N LYS A 83 15.68 4.16 7.67
CA LYS A 83 15.08 5.19 8.53
C LYS A 83 15.95 6.45 8.47
N VAL A 84 15.31 7.62 8.37
CA VAL A 84 16.02 8.89 8.22
C VAL A 84 15.57 9.88 9.29
N ALA A 85 16.52 10.33 10.12
CA ALA A 85 16.29 11.39 11.11
C ALA A 85 16.65 12.75 10.51
N ILE A 86 15.73 13.71 10.57
CA ILE A 86 15.89 15.06 10.03
C ILE A 86 16.18 16.02 11.17
N ALA A 87 17.42 16.52 11.25
CA ALA A 87 17.85 17.53 12.20
C ALA A 87 17.81 18.92 11.56
N GLU A 88 16.98 19.81 12.10
CA GLU A 88 16.76 21.17 11.58
C GLU A 88 17.36 22.23 12.51
N GLN A 89 17.64 23.40 11.99
CA GLN A 89 18.10 24.57 12.74
C GLN A 89 16.91 25.18 13.47
N MET A 90 16.98 25.30 14.78
CA MET A 90 15.91 25.81 15.65
C MET A 90 15.97 27.33 15.87
N GLU A 91 17.02 28.00 15.44
CA GLU A 91 17.23 29.43 15.59
C GLU A 91 17.84 30.06 14.32
N ASP A 92 17.63 31.36 14.12
CA ASP A 92 18.23 32.09 13.00
C ASP A 92 19.76 32.17 13.19
N PRO A 93 20.56 31.70 12.20
CA PRO A 93 22.01 31.77 12.26
C PRO A 93 22.57 33.18 12.50
N LYS A 94 21.81 34.23 12.13
CA LYS A 94 22.21 35.63 12.34
C LYS A 94 22.06 36.12 13.78
N GLN A 95 21.24 35.42 14.58
CA GLN A 95 20.95 35.78 15.97
C GLN A 95 21.69 34.85 16.97
N ALA A 96 22.23 33.75 16.49
CA ALA A 96 22.90 32.76 17.34
C ALA A 96 24.25 33.32 17.88
N LYS A 97 24.36 33.23 19.21
CA LYS A 97 25.66 33.54 19.91
C LYS A 97 26.44 32.21 20.07
N GLY A 98 27.03 31.72 18.95
CA GLY A 98 27.79 30.46 18.98
C GLY A 98 27.32 29.45 17.97
N LEU A 99 27.32 28.15 18.35
CA LEU A 99 26.79 27.07 17.49
C LEU A 99 25.26 27.17 17.45
N VAL A 100 24.70 27.30 16.23
CA VAL A 100 23.25 27.27 15.99
C VAL A 100 22.65 25.98 16.56
N LYS A 101 21.63 26.09 17.38
CA LYS A 101 20.92 24.96 17.98
C LYS A 101 20.24 24.13 16.88
N ARG A 102 20.39 22.82 16.93
CA ARG A 102 19.74 21.87 16.01
C ARG A 102 19.10 20.75 16.80
N GLU A 103 17.92 20.36 16.37
CA GLU A 103 17.19 19.25 16.99
C GLU A 103 16.60 18.37 15.88
N VAL A 104 16.41 17.07 16.17
CA VAL A 104 15.69 16.18 15.28
C VAL A 104 14.21 16.51 15.40
N ILE A 105 13.66 17.01 14.32
CA ILE A 105 12.25 17.42 14.22
C ILE A 105 11.33 16.28 13.77
N ARG A 106 11.87 15.28 13.08
CA ARG A 106 11.12 14.13 12.57
C ARG A 106 12.07 12.98 12.20
N VAL A 107 11.58 11.75 12.41
CA VAL A 107 12.15 10.54 11.84
C VAL A 107 11.19 10.01 10.78
N VAL A 108 11.69 9.76 9.59
CA VAL A 108 10.89 9.23 8.48
C VAL A 108 11.26 7.78 8.25
N THR A 109 10.26 6.91 8.31
CA THR A 109 10.37 5.47 8.10
C THR A 109 9.39 5.02 7.02
N PRO A 110 9.48 3.80 6.46
CA PRO A 110 8.57 3.34 5.41
C PRO A 110 7.09 3.46 5.75
N GLY A 111 6.71 3.19 7.01
CA GLY A 111 5.32 3.27 7.50
C GLY A 111 4.88 4.67 7.93
N THR A 112 5.80 5.65 8.00
CA THR A 112 5.51 6.99 8.53
C THR A 112 5.67 8.12 7.52
N ILE A 113 5.61 7.82 6.23
CA ILE A 113 5.65 8.80 5.14
C ILE A 113 4.33 9.59 5.12
N THR A 114 4.44 10.93 5.06
CA THR A 114 3.28 11.83 4.97
C THR A 114 3.26 12.72 3.73
N SER A 115 4.35 12.74 2.95
CA SER A 115 4.45 13.59 1.75
C SER A 115 3.69 12.99 0.57
N ALA A 116 2.87 13.82 -0.07
CA ALA A 116 2.13 13.43 -1.27
C ALA A 116 3.04 13.04 -2.46
N GLN A 117 4.27 13.56 -2.54
CA GLN A 117 5.20 13.22 -3.62
C GLN A 117 5.78 11.80 -3.52
N ALA A 118 5.79 11.24 -2.31
CA ALA A 118 6.35 9.91 -2.03
C ALA A 118 5.30 8.82 -1.97
N LEU A 119 4.05 9.18 -1.70
CA LEU A 119 2.94 8.24 -1.58
C LEU A 119 2.24 8.04 -2.93
N ASP A 120 1.85 6.80 -3.21
CA ASP A 120 0.89 6.51 -4.27
C ASP A 120 -0.49 7.06 -3.84
N GLU A 121 -1.09 7.92 -4.64
CA GLU A 121 -2.39 8.54 -4.32
C GLU A 121 -3.51 7.50 -4.19
N THR A 122 -3.38 6.38 -4.88
CA THR A 122 -4.39 5.32 -4.94
C THR A 122 -4.16 4.19 -3.94
N LYS A 123 -3.15 4.30 -3.06
CA LYS A 123 -2.80 3.27 -2.06
C LYS A 123 -2.66 3.88 -0.68
N ASN A 124 -3.07 3.13 0.33
CA ASN A 124 -2.76 3.42 1.72
C ASN A 124 -1.30 3.04 2.02
N ASN A 125 -0.71 3.70 3.02
CA ASN A 125 0.64 3.42 3.48
C ASN A 125 0.60 2.96 4.94
N TYR A 126 0.39 1.67 5.14
CA TYR A 126 0.16 1.14 6.48
C TYR A 126 1.44 0.88 7.26
N LEU A 127 1.43 1.36 8.50
CA LEU A 127 2.28 0.93 9.61
C LEU A 127 1.50 -0.11 10.41
N MET A 128 2.09 -1.29 10.67
CA MET A 128 1.45 -2.34 11.45
C MET A 128 2.27 -2.63 12.70
N GLY A 129 1.61 -2.63 13.86
CA GLY A 129 2.15 -3.11 15.13
C GLY A 129 1.70 -4.52 15.39
N ILE A 130 2.62 -5.42 15.71
CA ILE A 130 2.34 -6.81 16.07
C ILE A 130 2.94 -7.10 17.43
N VAL A 131 2.11 -7.59 18.33
CA VAL A 131 2.52 -8.01 19.68
C VAL A 131 2.17 -9.47 19.86
N TYR A 132 3.14 -10.30 20.24
CA TYR A 132 2.91 -11.70 20.56
C TYR A 132 3.04 -11.89 22.08
N ILE A 133 1.94 -12.24 22.73
CA ILE A 133 1.84 -12.48 24.17
C ILE A 133 0.84 -13.62 24.38
N ASP A 134 1.16 -14.57 25.29
CA ASP A 134 0.28 -15.67 25.71
C ASP A 134 -0.35 -16.43 24.52
N GLU A 135 0.47 -16.78 23.52
CA GLU A 135 0.07 -17.50 22.30
C GLU A 135 -1.00 -16.76 21.45
N ARG A 136 -1.13 -15.44 21.62
CA ARG A 136 -2.01 -14.58 20.83
C ARG A 136 -1.24 -13.44 20.18
N PHE A 137 -1.73 -13.00 19.05
CA PHE A 137 -1.21 -11.84 18.33
C PHE A 137 -2.18 -10.67 18.45
N GLY A 138 -1.73 -9.58 19.07
CA GLY A 138 -2.38 -8.28 18.98
C GLY A 138 -1.88 -7.55 17.72
N ILE A 139 -2.78 -6.99 16.96
CA ILE A 139 -2.49 -6.30 15.70
C ILE A 139 -3.10 -4.92 15.73
N ALA A 140 -2.31 -3.91 15.43
CA ALA A 140 -2.77 -2.55 15.19
C ALA A 140 -2.24 -2.04 13.86
N VAL A 141 -3.09 -1.41 13.05
CA VAL A 141 -2.75 -0.93 11.71
C VAL A 141 -3.14 0.54 11.59
N SER A 142 -2.20 1.37 11.16
CA SER A 142 -2.48 2.80 10.96
C SER A 142 -1.90 3.30 9.64
N ASP A 143 -2.67 4.15 8.95
CA ASP A 143 -2.14 5.00 7.88
C ASP A 143 -2.02 6.43 8.41
N ILE A 144 -0.79 6.84 8.69
CA ILE A 144 -0.49 8.14 9.26
C ILE A 144 -0.86 9.31 8.33
N SER A 145 -1.01 9.06 7.03
CA SER A 145 -1.35 10.09 6.05
C SER A 145 -2.86 10.39 5.98
N THR A 146 -3.71 9.40 6.28
CA THR A 146 -5.18 9.52 6.27
C THR A 146 -5.76 9.63 7.68
N GLY A 147 -5.05 9.12 8.68
CA GLY A 147 -5.50 9.06 10.07
C GLY A 147 -6.29 7.79 10.40
N ASP A 148 -6.30 6.80 9.52
CA ASP A 148 -6.91 5.49 9.79
C ASP A 148 -6.16 4.77 10.90
N PHE A 149 -6.90 4.19 11.86
CA PHE A 149 -6.33 3.39 12.92
C PHE A 149 -7.26 2.24 13.29
N LEU A 150 -6.80 1.03 13.02
CA LEU A 150 -7.55 -0.21 13.17
C LEU A 150 -6.87 -1.13 14.18
N VAL A 151 -7.65 -1.94 14.91
CA VAL A 151 -7.10 -2.88 15.89
C VAL A 151 -7.87 -4.20 15.87
N THR A 152 -7.15 -5.30 16.01
CA THR A 152 -7.73 -6.65 16.14
C THR A 152 -6.81 -7.58 16.92
N GLU A 153 -7.30 -8.76 17.25
CA GLU A 153 -6.53 -9.87 17.81
C GLU A 153 -6.76 -11.14 16.99
N VAL A 154 -5.72 -11.95 16.88
CA VAL A 154 -5.80 -13.25 16.23
C VAL A 154 -5.10 -14.33 17.07
N ALA A 155 -5.59 -15.56 16.96
CA ALA A 155 -5.13 -16.66 17.79
C ALA A 155 -4.06 -17.55 17.11
N SER A 156 -3.84 -17.38 15.82
CA SER A 156 -2.94 -18.24 15.05
C SER A 156 -2.01 -17.45 14.12
N GLU A 157 -0.83 -18.00 13.86
CA GLU A 157 0.13 -17.49 12.86
C GLU A 157 -0.51 -17.31 11.48
N ARG A 158 -1.46 -18.18 11.16
CA ARG A 158 -2.18 -18.15 9.91
C ARG A 158 -3.09 -16.93 9.79
N GLU A 159 -3.92 -16.69 10.82
CA GLU A 159 -4.78 -15.50 10.84
C GLU A 159 -3.94 -14.22 10.79
N LEU A 160 -2.79 -14.22 11.47
CA LEU A 160 -1.82 -13.13 11.35
C LEU A 160 -1.31 -12.97 9.91
N ALA A 161 -0.95 -14.06 9.24
CA ALA A 161 -0.51 -14.00 7.84
C ALA A 161 -1.62 -13.48 6.91
N ASP A 162 -2.88 -13.84 7.16
CA ASP A 162 -4.05 -13.31 6.44
C ASP A 162 -4.17 -11.79 6.64
N GLU A 163 -3.97 -11.28 7.88
CA GLU A 163 -4.01 -9.84 8.18
C GLU A 163 -2.81 -9.08 7.57
N ILE A 164 -1.60 -9.61 7.64
CA ILE A 164 -0.45 -9.01 6.96
C ILE A 164 -0.70 -8.94 5.44
N ASN A 165 -1.26 -10.00 4.87
CA ASN A 165 -1.61 -10.06 3.46
C ASN A 165 -2.73 -9.06 3.08
N LYS A 166 -3.70 -8.85 3.96
CA LYS A 166 -4.81 -7.92 3.77
C LYS A 166 -4.33 -6.48 3.67
N PHE A 167 -3.46 -6.04 4.57
CA PHE A 167 -2.99 -4.67 4.63
C PHE A 167 -1.71 -4.40 3.84
N CYS A 168 -0.90 -5.41 3.57
CA CYS A 168 0.41 -5.27 2.92
C CYS A 168 1.22 -4.10 3.50
N PRO A 169 1.52 -4.09 4.81
CA PRO A 169 2.12 -2.94 5.47
C PRO A 169 3.50 -2.63 4.93
N SER A 170 3.83 -1.34 4.81
CA SER A 170 5.16 -0.88 4.42
C SER A 170 6.19 -1.06 5.53
N GLU A 171 5.73 -1.07 6.78
CA GLU A 171 6.56 -1.28 7.96
C GLU A 171 5.77 -2.06 9.02
N ILE A 172 6.46 -3.01 9.66
CA ILE A 172 5.96 -3.75 10.82
C ILE A 172 6.87 -3.45 12.01
N ILE A 173 6.27 -3.04 13.12
CA ILE A 173 6.94 -2.92 14.42
C ILE A 173 6.44 -4.03 15.34
N CYS A 174 7.33 -4.65 16.10
CA CYS A 174 6.98 -5.80 16.91
C CYS A 174 7.80 -5.90 18.21
N ASN A 175 7.32 -6.69 19.15
CA ASN A 175 8.11 -7.09 20.33
C ASN A 175 9.06 -8.24 20.00
N ASP A 176 10.09 -8.46 20.83
CA ASP A 176 11.06 -9.54 20.60
C ASP A 176 10.43 -10.93 20.56
N ALA A 177 9.33 -11.15 21.30
CA ALA A 177 8.62 -12.42 21.31
C ALA A 177 8.05 -12.81 19.93
N PHE A 178 7.80 -11.85 19.07
CA PHE A 178 7.34 -12.11 17.69
C PHE A 178 8.32 -12.98 16.88
N PHE A 179 9.64 -12.81 17.06
CA PHE A 179 10.65 -13.61 16.33
C PHE A 179 10.74 -15.07 16.77
N VAL A 180 10.12 -15.42 17.88
CA VAL A 180 10.04 -16.81 18.37
C VAL A 180 8.63 -17.38 18.29
N SER A 181 7.69 -16.68 17.67
CA SER A 181 6.30 -17.09 17.53
C SER A 181 6.06 -18.19 16.49
N GLY A 182 7.08 -18.57 15.69
CA GLY A 182 6.95 -19.52 14.59
C GLY A 182 6.74 -18.88 13.22
N VAL A 183 6.42 -17.58 13.15
CA VAL A 183 6.24 -16.86 11.89
C VAL A 183 7.58 -16.70 11.16
N ASP A 184 7.61 -17.07 9.89
CA ASP A 184 8.78 -16.84 9.04
C ASP A 184 8.87 -15.35 8.63
N THR A 185 9.64 -14.59 9.41
CA THR A 185 9.81 -13.14 9.20
C THR A 185 10.58 -12.82 7.92
N GLU A 186 11.46 -13.71 7.45
CA GLU A 186 12.17 -13.50 6.19
C GLU A 186 11.25 -13.72 4.98
N GLU A 187 10.34 -14.72 5.05
CA GLU A 187 9.29 -14.86 4.03
C GLU A 187 8.41 -13.60 3.99
N VAL A 188 7.98 -13.09 5.14
CA VAL A 188 7.15 -11.89 5.22
C VAL A 188 7.87 -10.68 4.61
N LYS A 189 9.15 -10.43 4.97
CA LYS A 189 9.95 -9.32 4.40
C LYS A 189 10.06 -9.42 2.88
N ASN A 190 10.42 -10.60 2.37
CA ASN A 190 10.66 -10.80 0.94
C ASN A 190 9.36 -10.73 0.13
N ARG A 191 8.28 -11.28 0.67
CA ARG A 191 6.99 -11.37 -0.01
C ARG A 191 6.29 -10.03 -0.14
N TYR A 192 6.31 -9.23 0.92
CA TYR A 192 5.61 -7.94 0.99
C TYR A 192 6.54 -6.74 0.83
N GLN A 193 7.85 -6.96 0.74
CA GLN A 193 8.86 -5.90 0.74
C GLN A 193 8.71 -4.94 1.94
N THR A 194 8.29 -5.49 3.07
CA THR A 194 8.06 -4.76 4.31
C THR A 194 9.31 -4.74 5.19
N VAL A 195 9.49 -3.69 5.93
CA VAL A 195 10.55 -3.58 6.95
C VAL A 195 10.00 -4.04 8.28
N ILE A 196 10.66 -5.01 8.93
CA ILE A 196 10.27 -5.50 10.26
C ILE A 196 11.30 -5.02 11.27
N SER A 197 10.85 -4.29 12.29
CA SER A 197 11.69 -3.74 13.36
C SER A 197 11.20 -4.18 14.72
N ALA A 198 12.09 -4.81 15.51
CA ALA A 198 11.84 -4.96 16.93
C ALA A 198 11.98 -3.61 17.64
N LEU A 199 11.08 -3.33 18.55
CA LEU A 199 11.16 -2.16 19.42
C LEU A 199 11.50 -2.59 20.85
N ASP A 200 12.06 -1.67 21.62
CA ASP A 200 12.37 -1.87 23.02
C ASP A 200 11.12 -2.22 23.84
N SER A 201 11.29 -3.01 24.90
CA SER A 201 10.19 -3.51 25.73
C SER A 201 9.31 -2.44 26.36
N HIS A 202 9.80 -1.20 26.51
CA HIS A 202 9.01 -0.09 27.06
C HIS A 202 7.80 0.28 26.17
N PHE A 203 7.92 0.14 24.84
CA PHE A 203 6.80 0.38 23.91
C PHE A 203 5.62 -0.57 24.13
N PHE A 204 5.86 -1.73 24.72
CA PHE A 204 4.86 -2.79 24.92
C PHE A 204 4.41 -2.93 26.37
N SER A 205 4.60 -1.90 27.18
CA SER A 205 4.07 -1.84 28.54
C SER A 205 2.55 -1.68 28.53
N ASP A 206 1.80 -2.63 29.08
CA ASP A 206 0.32 -2.57 29.12
C ASP A 206 -0.18 -1.26 29.74
N GLU A 207 0.38 -0.87 30.91
CA GLU A 207 0.00 0.39 31.56
C GLU A 207 0.34 1.62 30.70
N GLY A 208 1.53 1.63 30.07
CA GLY A 208 1.97 2.70 29.17
C GLY A 208 1.07 2.81 27.93
N CYS A 209 0.79 1.69 27.29
CA CYS A 209 -0.07 1.62 26.11
C CYS A 209 -1.50 2.09 26.39
N ARG A 210 -2.10 1.62 27.49
CA ARG A 210 -3.43 2.08 27.90
C ARG A 210 -3.46 3.56 28.25
N LYS A 211 -2.42 4.07 28.87
CA LYS A 211 -2.30 5.48 29.23
C LYS A 211 -2.21 6.37 27.99
N ILE A 212 -1.30 6.07 27.06
CA ILE A 212 -1.11 6.88 25.86
C ILE A 212 -2.37 6.94 24.98
N LEU A 213 -3.10 5.82 24.83
CA LEU A 213 -4.37 5.79 24.10
C LEU A 213 -5.45 6.64 24.79
N LYS A 214 -5.59 6.55 26.12
CA LYS A 214 -6.55 7.37 26.87
C LYS A 214 -6.24 8.86 26.77
N GLU A 215 -4.98 9.23 26.84
CA GLU A 215 -4.54 10.62 26.74
C GLU A 215 -4.76 11.16 25.32
N HIS A 216 -4.44 10.37 24.30
CA HIS A 216 -4.61 10.75 22.90
C HIS A 216 -6.08 10.97 22.53
N PHE A 217 -6.93 9.96 22.79
CA PHE A 217 -8.37 10.02 22.45
C PHE A 217 -9.20 10.79 23.50
N LYS A 218 -8.57 11.28 24.59
CA LYS A 218 -9.21 12.05 25.66
C LYS A 218 -10.39 11.31 26.31
N VAL A 219 -10.26 10.01 26.51
CA VAL A 219 -11.28 9.14 27.10
C VAL A 219 -10.90 8.68 28.50
N GLY A 220 -11.87 8.50 29.38
CA GLY A 220 -11.64 7.96 30.72
C GLY A 220 -11.41 6.45 30.76
N SER A 221 -12.06 5.71 29.84
CA SER A 221 -11.91 4.27 29.65
C SER A 221 -11.78 3.94 28.17
N LEU A 222 -11.06 2.87 27.85
CA LEU A 222 -10.95 2.35 26.49
C LEU A 222 -12.22 1.61 26.02
N ASP A 223 -13.13 1.29 26.94
CA ASP A 223 -14.41 0.66 26.63
C ASP A 223 -15.26 1.56 25.71
N GLY A 224 -15.15 2.89 25.89
CA GLY A 224 -15.82 3.87 25.04
C GLY A 224 -15.33 3.88 23.60
N LEU A 225 -14.19 3.24 23.32
CA LEU A 225 -13.63 3.03 22.01
C LEU A 225 -13.89 1.61 21.47
N GLY A 226 -14.66 0.78 22.17
CA GLY A 226 -14.95 -0.60 21.81
C GLY A 226 -13.77 -1.58 22.01
N LEU A 227 -12.78 -1.20 22.83
CA LEU A 227 -11.53 -1.97 23.02
C LEU A 227 -11.53 -2.90 24.23
N GLN A 228 -12.71 -3.14 24.87
CA GLN A 228 -12.80 -3.93 26.10
C GLN A 228 -12.33 -5.38 25.93
N ASP A 229 -12.46 -5.95 24.72
CA ASP A 229 -12.17 -7.36 24.45
C ASP A 229 -10.84 -7.57 23.67
N TYR A 230 -10.00 -6.53 23.59
CA TYR A 230 -8.77 -6.51 22.78
C TYR A 230 -7.53 -6.22 23.63
N ASP A 231 -7.20 -7.08 24.59
CA ASP A 231 -6.09 -6.83 25.53
C ASP A 231 -4.71 -6.74 24.85
N THR A 232 -4.37 -7.71 24.01
CA THR A 232 -3.11 -7.70 23.23
C THR A 232 -3.16 -6.68 22.08
N GLY A 233 -4.34 -6.47 21.51
CA GLY A 233 -4.58 -5.45 20.49
C GLY A 233 -4.37 -4.04 21.03
N VAL A 234 -4.76 -3.76 22.26
CA VAL A 234 -4.53 -2.48 22.95
C VAL A 234 -3.03 -2.22 23.14
N ILE A 235 -2.25 -3.26 23.49
CA ILE A 235 -0.80 -3.12 23.60
C ILE A 235 -0.18 -2.81 22.23
N ALA A 236 -0.61 -3.51 21.18
CA ALA A 236 -0.16 -3.22 19.81
C ALA A 236 -0.52 -1.78 19.37
N ALA A 237 -1.75 -1.34 19.66
CA ALA A 237 -2.22 0.01 19.35
C ALA A 237 -1.44 1.09 20.10
N GLY A 238 -1.19 0.87 21.39
CA GLY A 238 -0.38 1.76 22.21
C GLY A 238 1.05 1.89 21.69
N ALA A 239 1.68 0.76 21.32
CA ALA A 239 3.01 0.74 20.73
C ALA A 239 3.08 1.49 19.40
N VAL A 240 2.10 1.30 18.50
CA VAL A 240 1.98 2.06 17.25
C VAL A 240 1.83 3.55 17.53
N MET A 241 0.98 3.94 18.48
CA MET A 241 0.76 5.33 18.83
C MET A 241 2.03 5.99 19.38
N GLU A 242 2.73 5.31 20.31
CA GLU A 242 3.99 5.80 20.86
C GLU A 242 5.08 5.94 19.81
N TYR A 243 5.21 4.94 18.95
CA TYR A 243 6.13 4.99 17.81
C TYR A 243 5.84 6.15 16.85
N MET A 244 4.56 6.41 16.56
CA MET A 244 4.17 7.56 15.74
C MET A 244 4.49 8.89 16.43
N TYR A 245 4.30 9.00 17.75
CA TYR A 245 4.69 10.21 18.48
C TYR A 245 6.21 10.42 18.47
N GLU A 246 6.99 9.37 18.69
CA GLU A 246 8.45 9.46 18.67
C GLU A 246 9.02 9.80 17.30
N THR A 247 8.42 9.26 16.23
CA THR A 247 8.88 9.50 14.87
C THR A 247 8.43 10.84 14.32
N GLN A 248 7.19 11.25 14.56
CA GLN A 248 6.66 12.49 13.99
C GLN A 248 6.87 13.71 14.88
N LYS A 249 7.09 13.52 16.17
CA LYS A 249 7.29 14.60 17.17
C LYS A 249 6.20 15.69 17.10
N SER A 250 4.97 15.26 16.81
CA SER A 250 3.78 16.11 16.62
C SER A 250 2.58 15.57 17.39
N THR A 251 1.52 16.33 17.47
CA THR A 251 0.33 16.00 18.27
C THR A 251 -0.57 14.91 17.69
N LEU A 252 -0.36 14.47 16.45
CA LEU A 252 -1.15 13.45 15.75
C LEU A 252 -2.68 13.70 15.80
N SER A 253 -3.10 14.95 15.85
CA SER A 253 -4.50 15.35 16.10
C SER A 253 -5.50 14.89 15.05
N HIS A 254 -5.03 14.46 13.89
CA HIS A 254 -5.86 13.90 12.81
C HIS A 254 -6.15 12.40 12.99
N ILE A 255 -5.48 11.70 13.90
CA ILE A 255 -5.86 10.35 14.30
C ILE A 255 -6.94 10.49 15.37
N THR A 256 -8.19 10.55 14.93
CA THR A 256 -9.31 10.94 15.79
C THR A 256 -10.08 9.77 16.36
N THR A 257 -9.94 8.60 15.73
CA THR A 257 -10.67 7.38 16.10
C THR A 257 -9.76 6.17 15.99
N ILE A 258 -10.05 5.15 16.79
CA ILE A 258 -9.51 3.80 16.65
C ILE A 258 -10.69 2.85 16.47
N THR A 259 -10.62 1.99 15.46
CA THR A 259 -11.73 1.10 15.09
C THR A 259 -11.33 -0.35 15.34
N PRO A 260 -11.90 -1.01 16.38
CA PRO A 260 -11.77 -2.45 16.52
C PRO A 260 -12.52 -3.17 15.40
N TYR A 261 -11.98 -4.28 14.91
CA TYR A 261 -12.65 -5.11 13.91
C TYR A 261 -12.41 -6.60 14.15
N SER A 262 -13.35 -7.41 13.69
CA SER A 262 -13.24 -8.87 13.72
C SER A 262 -12.73 -9.40 12.38
N THR A 263 -11.84 -10.39 12.41
CA THR A 263 -11.28 -11.01 11.19
C THR A 263 -12.33 -11.77 10.36
N GLY A 264 -13.49 -12.09 10.97
CA GLY A 264 -14.58 -12.83 10.32
C GLY A 264 -15.58 -11.99 9.53
N GLU A 265 -15.40 -10.69 9.37
CA GLU A 265 -16.37 -9.79 8.70
C GLU A 265 -16.23 -9.74 7.17
N PHE A 266 -15.12 -10.21 6.65
CA PHE A 266 -14.81 -10.15 5.22
C PHE A 266 -14.44 -11.50 4.64
N MET A 267 -14.67 -11.67 3.35
CA MET A 267 -14.20 -12.84 2.61
C MET A 267 -12.67 -12.83 2.55
N ILE A 268 -12.07 -13.94 2.95
CA ILE A 268 -10.62 -14.07 2.97
C ILE A 268 -10.13 -14.46 1.57
N ILE A 269 -9.16 -13.71 1.06
CA ILE A 269 -8.47 -13.93 -0.21
C ILE A 269 -6.98 -14.02 0.10
N ASP A 270 -6.40 -15.20 -0.04
CA ASP A 270 -4.97 -15.39 0.20
C ASP A 270 -4.12 -14.73 -0.90
N THR A 271 -2.83 -14.58 -0.64
CA THR A 271 -1.90 -13.91 -1.55
C THR A 271 -1.83 -14.59 -2.91
N SER A 272 -1.84 -15.92 -2.94
CA SER A 272 -1.81 -16.69 -4.18
C SER A 272 -3.05 -16.42 -5.01
N THR A 273 -4.23 -16.41 -4.39
CA THR A 273 -5.50 -16.10 -5.05
C THR A 273 -5.55 -14.67 -5.55
N ARG A 274 -5.12 -13.70 -4.76
CA ARG A 274 -5.04 -12.27 -5.15
C ARG A 274 -4.19 -12.10 -6.41
N ARG A 275 -3.02 -12.75 -6.43
CA ARG A 275 -2.10 -12.76 -7.58
C ARG A 275 -2.70 -13.50 -8.78
N ASN A 276 -3.23 -14.71 -8.58
CA ASN A 276 -3.74 -15.57 -9.65
C ASN A 276 -4.98 -14.99 -10.35
N LEU A 277 -5.82 -14.25 -9.61
CA LEU A 277 -6.97 -13.52 -10.15
C LEU A 277 -6.61 -12.14 -10.70
N GLU A 278 -5.35 -11.69 -10.53
CA GLU A 278 -4.88 -10.37 -10.96
C GLU A 278 -5.83 -9.26 -10.50
N LEU A 279 -6.09 -9.21 -9.19
CA LEU A 279 -7.07 -8.29 -8.65
C LEU A 279 -6.64 -6.83 -8.76
N LEU A 280 -5.40 -6.53 -8.40
CA LEU A 280 -4.86 -5.18 -8.24
C LEU A 280 -3.72 -4.86 -9.20
N GLU A 281 -2.89 -5.85 -9.51
CA GLU A 281 -1.75 -5.76 -10.41
C GLU A 281 -1.60 -7.03 -11.24
N THR A 282 -1.06 -6.91 -12.45
CA THR A 282 -0.80 -8.07 -13.32
C THR A 282 0.39 -8.87 -12.82
N MET A 283 0.38 -10.19 -13.04
CA MET A 283 1.44 -11.09 -12.58
C MET A 283 2.82 -10.78 -13.20
N ARG A 284 2.85 -10.41 -14.48
CA ARG A 284 4.11 -10.22 -15.23
C ARG A 284 4.65 -8.80 -15.13
N GLU A 285 3.82 -7.80 -15.41
CA GLU A 285 4.26 -6.42 -15.60
C GLU A 285 4.02 -5.55 -14.37
N LYS A 286 3.38 -6.10 -13.33
CA LYS A 286 3.08 -5.39 -12.08
C LYS A 286 2.35 -4.06 -12.30
N GLN A 287 1.46 -4.01 -13.29
CA GLN A 287 0.71 -2.81 -13.65
C GLN A 287 -0.78 -2.97 -13.40
N LYS A 288 -1.49 -1.85 -13.25
CA LYS A 288 -2.94 -1.80 -13.03
C LYS A 288 -3.75 -2.26 -14.25
N ARG A 289 -3.31 -1.91 -15.46
CA ARG A 289 -4.02 -2.26 -16.69
C ARG A 289 -4.05 -3.77 -16.89
N GLY A 290 -5.25 -4.34 -17.09
CA GLY A 290 -5.44 -5.78 -17.20
C GLY A 290 -5.84 -6.46 -15.91
N THR A 291 -6.20 -5.71 -14.86
CA THR A 291 -6.63 -6.22 -13.55
C THR A 291 -8.12 -6.00 -13.32
N LEU A 292 -8.69 -6.62 -12.27
CA LEU A 292 -10.07 -6.32 -11.86
C LEU A 292 -10.22 -4.85 -11.43
N LEU A 293 -9.26 -4.33 -10.68
CA LEU A 293 -9.25 -2.90 -10.29
C LEU A 293 -9.31 -1.98 -11.50
N TRP A 294 -8.55 -2.26 -12.56
CA TRP A 294 -8.62 -1.46 -13.78
C TRP A 294 -10.01 -1.48 -14.45
N VAL A 295 -10.73 -2.60 -14.34
CA VAL A 295 -12.10 -2.69 -14.87
C VAL A 295 -13.05 -1.82 -14.07
N LEU A 296 -13.01 -1.92 -12.74
CA LEU A 296 -13.98 -1.31 -11.83
C LEU A 296 -13.68 0.16 -11.51
N ASP A 297 -12.42 0.58 -11.63
CA ASP A 297 -12.00 1.92 -11.23
C ASP A 297 -12.34 2.96 -12.29
N LYS A 298 -13.36 3.76 -11.98
CA LYS A 298 -13.78 4.98 -12.64
C LYS A 298 -13.92 6.12 -11.63
N THR A 299 -13.36 5.93 -10.44
CA THR A 299 -13.35 6.96 -9.41
C THR A 299 -12.70 8.25 -9.89
N LYS A 300 -13.12 9.35 -9.33
CA LYS A 300 -12.64 10.69 -9.66
C LYS A 300 -11.68 11.24 -8.62
N THR A 301 -11.77 10.71 -7.41
CA THR A 301 -10.96 11.16 -6.26
C THR A 301 -9.95 10.09 -5.84
N ALA A 302 -8.83 10.51 -5.28
CA ALA A 302 -7.84 9.59 -4.71
C ALA A 302 -8.41 8.78 -3.54
N MET A 303 -9.26 9.40 -2.72
CA MET A 303 -9.97 8.77 -1.60
C MET A 303 -10.88 7.64 -2.09
N GLY A 304 -11.68 7.89 -3.13
CA GLY A 304 -12.52 6.88 -3.76
C GLY A 304 -11.70 5.73 -4.36
N ALA A 305 -10.56 6.02 -4.98
CA ALA A 305 -9.68 4.99 -5.53
C ALA A 305 -9.10 4.08 -4.42
N ARG A 306 -8.71 4.64 -3.26
CA ARG A 306 -8.27 3.86 -2.09
C ARG A 306 -9.40 3.01 -1.53
N LEU A 307 -10.58 3.58 -1.37
CA LEU A 307 -11.74 2.85 -0.84
C LEU A 307 -12.18 1.71 -1.78
N LEU A 308 -12.18 1.93 -3.10
CA LEU A 308 -12.48 0.86 -4.07
C LEU A 308 -11.46 -0.28 -4.01
N ARG A 309 -10.18 0.05 -3.85
CA ARG A 309 -9.12 -0.96 -3.63
C ARG A 309 -9.43 -1.78 -2.37
N THR A 310 -9.75 -1.13 -1.26
CA THR A 310 -10.14 -1.80 -0.01
C THR A 310 -11.36 -2.70 -0.22
N TYR A 311 -12.36 -2.29 -0.99
CA TYR A 311 -13.53 -3.12 -1.28
C TYR A 311 -13.17 -4.38 -2.08
N ILE A 312 -12.20 -4.31 -3.00
CA ILE A 312 -11.71 -5.48 -3.74
C ILE A 312 -10.90 -6.42 -2.84
N GLU A 313 -10.11 -5.86 -1.94
CA GLU A 313 -9.29 -6.62 -1.01
C GLU A 313 -10.07 -7.26 0.14
N GLN A 314 -11.22 -6.66 0.48
CA GLN A 314 -12.09 -7.03 1.59
C GLN A 314 -13.55 -7.15 1.14
N PRO A 315 -13.92 -8.14 0.31
CA PRO A 315 -15.31 -8.36 -0.07
C PRO A 315 -16.15 -8.75 1.14
N LEU A 316 -17.41 -8.33 1.14
CA LEU A 316 -18.34 -8.55 2.25
C LEU A 316 -18.83 -10.01 2.34
N ILE A 317 -19.14 -10.45 3.56
CA ILE A 317 -19.83 -11.73 3.81
C ILE A 317 -21.24 -11.53 4.39
N HIS A 318 -21.58 -10.34 4.84
CA HIS A 318 -22.92 -10.03 5.34
C HIS A 318 -23.84 -9.67 4.17
N LYS A 319 -24.91 -10.42 4.04
CA LYS A 319 -25.85 -10.30 2.93
C LYS A 319 -26.49 -8.91 2.84
N ASP A 320 -26.84 -8.34 3.97
CA ASP A 320 -27.55 -7.06 4.03
C ASP A 320 -26.69 -5.91 3.54
N ASP A 321 -25.40 -5.93 3.90
CA ASP A 321 -24.42 -4.92 3.46
C ASP A 321 -24.14 -5.03 1.94
N ILE A 322 -24.06 -6.27 1.43
CA ILE A 322 -23.93 -6.52 -0.01
C ILE A 322 -25.13 -5.95 -0.75
N ILE A 323 -26.34 -6.23 -0.27
CA ILE A 323 -27.58 -5.76 -0.88
C ILE A 323 -27.70 -4.23 -0.77
N ALA A 324 -27.26 -3.63 0.33
CA ALA A 324 -27.26 -2.18 0.49
C ALA A 324 -26.42 -1.49 -0.60
N ARG A 325 -25.21 -1.98 -0.88
CA ARG A 325 -24.37 -1.48 -1.99
C ARG A 325 -25.02 -1.70 -3.35
N GLN A 326 -25.59 -2.87 -3.59
CA GLN A 326 -26.29 -3.18 -4.86
C GLN A 326 -27.50 -2.28 -5.09
N ASN A 327 -28.28 -1.98 -4.06
CA ASN A 327 -29.42 -1.08 -4.15
C ASN A 327 -28.98 0.34 -4.46
N ALA A 328 -27.91 0.83 -3.84
CA ALA A 328 -27.34 2.12 -4.14
C ALA A 328 -26.88 2.24 -5.61
N ILE A 329 -26.20 1.21 -6.13
CA ILE A 329 -25.80 1.14 -7.54
C ILE A 329 -27.03 1.14 -8.46
N GLU A 330 -28.08 0.38 -8.12
CA GLU A 330 -29.29 0.31 -8.91
C GLU A 330 -29.99 1.67 -8.99
N GLU A 331 -30.15 2.38 -7.87
CA GLU A 331 -30.73 3.71 -7.82
C GLU A 331 -29.93 4.74 -8.63
N LEU A 332 -28.59 4.71 -8.52
CA LEU A 332 -27.70 5.53 -9.34
C LEU A 332 -27.77 5.21 -10.85
N ASN A 333 -28.02 3.93 -11.22
CA ASN A 333 -28.24 3.55 -12.62
C ASN A 333 -29.58 4.07 -13.16
N MET A 334 -30.62 4.14 -12.33
CA MET A 334 -31.92 4.70 -12.71
C MET A 334 -31.86 6.21 -12.86
N ASN A 335 -31.03 6.89 -12.06
CA ASN A 335 -30.85 8.33 -12.04
C ASN A 335 -29.49 8.72 -12.68
N TYR A 336 -29.25 8.26 -13.89
CA TYR A 336 -27.93 8.39 -14.54
C TYR A 336 -27.51 9.85 -14.76
N ILE A 337 -28.45 10.80 -14.92
CA ILE A 337 -28.14 12.23 -15.12
C ILE A 337 -27.52 12.78 -13.84
N SER A 338 -28.19 12.65 -12.71
CA SER A 338 -27.67 13.10 -11.40
C SER A 338 -26.34 12.40 -11.06
N ARG A 339 -26.19 11.12 -11.41
CA ARG A 339 -24.90 10.40 -11.26
C ARG A 339 -23.78 11.05 -12.07
N GLU A 340 -23.98 11.37 -13.36
CA GLU A 340 -22.94 11.98 -14.19
C GLU A 340 -22.61 13.41 -13.68
N GLU A 341 -23.60 14.17 -13.23
CA GLU A 341 -23.37 15.48 -12.63
C GLU A 341 -22.55 15.36 -11.33
N ILE A 342 -22.85 14.38 -10.47
CA ILE A 342 -22.04 14.09 -9.28
C ILE A 342 -20.59 13.76 -9.69
N CYS A 343 -20.38 12.95 -10.72
CA CYS A 343 -19.05 12.62 -11.22
C CYS A 343 -18.28 13.86 -11.70
N GLU A 344 -18.94 14.84 -12.31
CA GLU A 344 -18.30 16.09 -12.73
C GLU A 344 -17.91 16.96 -11.52
N TYR A 345 -18.72 17.02 -10.47
CA TYR A 345 -18.38 17.74 -9.24
C TYR A 345 -17.34 17.04 -8.38
N LEU A 346 -17.22 15.70 -8.47
CA LEU A 346 -16.17 14.94 -7.81
C LEU A 346 -14.78 15.18 -8.44
N ASN A 347 -14.73 15.44 -9.75
CA ASN A 347 -13.47 15.50 -10.50
C ASN A 347 -12.46 16.57 -10.00
N PRO A 348 -12.88 17.80 -9.60
CA PRO A 348 -11.97 18.81 -9.06
C PRO A 348 -11.64 18.64 -7.57
N ILE A 349 -12.19 17.64 -6.89
CA ILE A 349 -11.94 17.42 -5.46
C ILE A 349 -10.56 16.78 -5.26
N TYR A 350 -9.72 17.48 -4.51
CA TYR A 350 -8.41 16.98 -4.08
C TYR A 350 -8.54 15.97 -2.93
N ASP A 351 -7.44 15.33 -2.58
CA ASP A 351 -7.37 14.35 -1.49
C ASP A 351 -7.54 15.03 -0.11
N LEU A 352 -8.79 15.14 0.34
CA LEU A 352 -9.15 15.80 1.60
C LEU A 352 -8.57 15.07 2.82
N GLU A 353 -8.48 13.73 2.79
CA GLU A 353 -7.91 12.94 3.88
C GLU A 353 -6.43 13.28 4.09
N ARG A 354 -5.64 13.30 3.02
CA ARG A 354 -4.22 13.64 3.10
C ARG A 354 -3.98 15.14 3.27
N LEU A 355 -4.89 16.00 2.78
CA LEU A 355 -4.82 17.43 3.02
C LEU A 355 -5.00 17.77 4.49
N ILE A 356 -6.03 17.24 5.14
CA ILE A 356 -6.24 17.48 6.57
C ILE A 356 -5.11 16.91 7.44
N GLY A 357 -4.54 15.78 7.05
CA GLY A 357 -3.33 15.24 7.67
C GLY A 357 -2.18 16.26 7.64
N ARG A 358 -1.84 16.84 6.46
CA ARG A 358 -0.80 17.87 6.32
C ARG A 358 -1.11 19.15 7.10
N ILE A 359 -2.36 19.57 7.15
CA ILE A 359 -2.82 20.71 7.92
C ILE A 359 -2.56 20.46 9.41
N SER A 360 -2.94 19.28 9.92
CA SER A 360 -2.75 18.88 11.32
C SER A 360 -1.27 18.72 11.70
N TYR A 361 -0.42 18.24 10.80
CA TYR A 361 1.04 18.16 10.97
C TYR A 361 1.74 19.52 10.85
N LYS A 362 1.02 20.59 10.53
CA LYS A 362 1.59 21.93 10.31
C LYS A 362 2.58 21.97 9.12
N THR A 363 2.52 21.03 8.21
CA THR A 363 3.34 20.94 6.99
C THR A 363 2.64 21.50 5.75
N ALA A 364 1.34 21.79 5.84
CA ALA A 364 0.57 22.37 4.77
C ALA A 364 1.11 23.78 4.39
N ASN A 365 1.15 24.03 3.10
CA ASN A 365 1.52 25.32 2.51
C ASN A 365 0.25 26.09 2.06
N PRO A 366 0.37 27.38 1.67
CA PRO A 366 -0.79 28.17 1.26
C PRO A 366 -1.56 27.60 0.06
N ARG A 367 -0.89 26.94 -0.89
CA ARG A 367 -1.54 26.27 -2.03
C ARG A 367 -2.35 25.06 -1.62
N ASP A 368 -1.91 24.35 -0.57
CA ASP A 368 -2.68 23.24 0.00
C ASP A 368 -4.04 23.76 0.53
N LEU A 369 -4.06 24.94 1.17
CA LEU A 369 -5.31 25.54 1.64
C LEU A 369 -6.23 25.99 0.49
N ILE A 370 -5.67 26.47 -0.62
CA ILE A 370 -6.45 26.79 -1.81
C ILE A 370 -7.00 25.53 -2.48
N SER A 371 -6.20 24.47 -2.60
CA SER A 371 -6.69 23.17 -3.09
C SER A 371 -7.82 22.63 -2.21
N PHE A 372 -7.68 22.80 -0.89
CA PHE A 372 -8.71 22.45 0.08
C PHE A 372 -9.99 23.30 -0.15
N LYS A 373 -9.89 24.62 -0.22
CA LYS A 373 -11.00 25.54 -0.52
C LYS A 373 -11.73 25.12 -1.81
N ASN A 374 -10.99 24.92 -2.90
CA ASN A 374 -11.56 24.55 -4.20
C ASN A 374 -12.32 23.20 -4.15
N SER A 375 -11.85 22.27 -3.30
CA SER A 375 -12.55 21.01 -3.07
C SER A 375 -13.88 21.25 -2.33
N LEU A 376 -13.86 22.09 -1.29
CA LEU A 376 -15.06 22.41 -0.51
C LEU A 376 -16.13 23.14 -1.33
N GLU A 377 -15.74 23.92 -2.32
CA GLU A 377 -16.66 24.65 -3.22
C GLU A 377 -17.62 23.71 -3.97
N MET A 378 -17.22 22.45 -4.20
CA MET A 378 -18.01 21.45 -4.90
C MET A 378 -19.02 20.73 -3.99
N LEU A 379 -18.82 20.73 -2.68
CA LEU A 379 -19.58 19.91 -1.74
C LEU A 379 -21.08 20.29 -1.69
N PRO A 380 -21.50 21.58 -1.68
CA PRO A 380 -22.91 21.92 -1.70
C PRO A 380 -23.66 21.33 -2.89
N TYR A 381 -23.08 21.36 -4.09
CA TYR A 381 -23.72 20.82 -5.30
C TYR A 381 -23.89 19.31 -5.22
N ILE A 382 -22.88 18.58 -4.68
CA ILE A 382 -22.98 17.14 -4.46
C ILE A 382 -24.04 16.86 -3.39
N LYS A 383 -24.08 17.64 -2.31
CA LYS A 383 -25.06 17.49 -1.22
C LYS A 383 -26.49 17.65 -1.74
N ASP A 384 -26.75 18.65 -2.59
CA ASP A 384 -28.06 18.90 -3.17
C ASP A 384 -28.52 17.74 -4.07
N LEU A 385 -27.63 17.26 -4.97
CA LEU A 385 -27.93 16.12 -5.83
C LEU A 385 -28.15 14.82 -5.05
N MET A 386 -27.32 14.59 -4.02
CA MET A 386 -27.44 13.40 -3.16
C MET A 386 -28.76 13.37 -2.38
N GLY A 387 -29.39 14.53 -2.12
CA GLY A 387 -30.67 14.64 -1.46
C GLY A 387 -31.85 14.01 -2.23
N GLU A 388 -31.70 13.76 -3.53
CA GLU A 388 -32.70 13.08 -4.38
C GLU A 388 -32.80 11.58 -4.15
N PHE A 389 -31.73 10.94 -3.60
CA PHE A 389 -31.65 9.49 -3.45
C PHE A 389 -32.33 9.01 -2.17
N THR A 390 -32.86 7.78 -2.23
CA THR A 390 -33.72 7.23 -1.18
C THR A 390 -33.19 5.97 -0.52
N THR A 391 -32.24 5.27 -1.15
CA THR A 391 -31.65 4.05 -0.56
C THR A 391 -30.89 4.36 0.73
N PRO A 392 -30.93 3.44 1.73
CA PRO A 392 -30.34 3.69 3.04
C PRO A 392 -28.87 4.11 2.98
N LEU A 393 -28.05 3.42 2.19
CA LEU A 393 -26.62 3.73 2.07
C LEU A 393 -26.37 5.12 1.46
N LEU A 394 -27.11 5.51 0.41
CA LEU A 394 -26.96 6.85 -0.19
C LEU A 394 -27.45 7.95 0.73
N LYS A 395 -28.48 7.68 1.55
CA LYS A 395 -28.93 8.61 2.59
C LYS A 395 -27.91 8.78 3.71
N GLU A 396 -27.30 7.70 4.17
CA GLU A 396 -26.25 7.73 5.16
C GLU A 396 -25.07 8.59 4.66
N LEU A 397 -24.61 8.34 3.43
CA LEU A 397 -23.56 9.16 2.80
C LEU A 397 -23.96 10.63 2.63
N TRP A 398 -25.25 10.89 2.34
CA TRP A 398 -25.77 12.25 2.28
C TRP A 398 -25.78 12.91 3.65
N GLU A 399 -26.19 12.22 4.71
CA GLU A 399 -26.21 12.74 6.07
C GLU A 399 -24.79 13.08 6.56
N GLU A 400 -23.82 12.19 6.28
CA GLU A 400 -22.40 12.35 6.66
C GLU A 400 -21.67 13.44 5.87
N LEU A 401 -22.14 13.79 4.69
CA LEU A 401 -21.55 14.84 3.86
C LEU A 401 -21.89 16.22 4.44
N ASP A 402 -20.92 16.86 5.11
CA ASP A 402 -20.99 18.24 5.56
C ASP A 402 -20.40 19.16 4.48
N PRO A 403 -21.11 20.15 3.97
CA PRO A 403 -20.58 21.12 2.99
C PRO A 403 -19.40 21.96 3.47
N LEU A 404 -19.17 22.07 4.80
CA LEU A 404 -18.07 22.82 5.41
C LEU A 404 -17.97 24.29 4.93
N GLU A 405 -19.12 24.94 4.76
CA GLU A 405 -19.21 26.32 4.22
C GLU A 405 -18.45 27.33 5.08
N ASP A 406 -18.48 27.16 6.40
CA ASP A 406 -17.76 27.99 7.35
C ASP A 406 -16.23 27.91 7.15
N VAL A 407 -15.71 26.73 6.87
CA VAL A 407 -14.28 26.48 6.60
C VAL A 407 -13.91 27.03 5.22
N HIS A 408 -14.75 26.81 4.21
CA HIS A 408 -14.59 27.38 2.87
C HIS A 408 -14.51 28.91 2.94
N ASP A 409 -15.44 29.57 3.65
CA ASP A 409 -15.50 31.01 3.79
C ASP A 409 -14.28 31.59 4.53
N LEU A 410 -13.79 30.86 5.56
CA LEU A 410 -12.58 31.23 6.26
C LEU A 410 -11.39 31.35 5.30
N VAL A 411 -11.14 30.28 4.53
CA VAL A 411 -10.01 30.24 3.58
C VAL A 411 -10.20 31.26 2.47
N SER A 412 -11.41 31.39 1.93
CA SER A 412 -11.76 32.35 0.86
C SER A 412 -11.49 33.79 1.25
N ARG A 413 -11.75 34.17 2.50
CA ARG A 413 -11.48 35.51 3.02
C ARG A 413 -10.03 35.73 3.38
N ALA A 414 -9.34 34.68 3.90
CA ALA A 414 -8.02 34.84 4.48
C ALA A 414 -6.88 34.72 3.47
N ILE A 415 -6.96 33.80 2.53
CA ILE A 415 -5.84 33.42 1.65
C ILE A 415 -6.06 33.94 0.24
N VAL A 416 -5.01 34.47 -0.39
CA VAL A 416 -5.06 34.93 -1.80
C VAL A 416 -5.29 33.74 -2.74
N ASP A 417 -5.93 33.97 -3.89
CA ASP A 417 -6.32 32.87 -4.80
C ASP A 417 -5.13 32.20 -5.51
N ASP A 418 -4.01 32.89 -5.70
CA ASP A 418 -2.75 32.32 -6.22
C ASP A 418 -1.58 32.64 -5.28
N PRO A 419 -1.46 31.90 -4.15
CA PRO A 419 -0.42 32.16 -3.18
C PRO A 419 0.93 31.59 -3.64
N PRO A 420 2.05 32.18 -3.16
CA PRO A 420 3.38 31.61 -3.36
C PRO A 420 3.48 30.23 -2.70
N VAL A 421 4.42 29.40 -3.20
CA VAL A 421 4.68 28.07 -2.60
C VAL A 421 5.36 28.23 -1.24
N SER A 422 6.27 29.17 -1.12
CA SER A 422 7.05 29.41 0.10
C SER A 422 6.38 30.44 1.01
N LEU A 423 6.16 30.06 2.26
CA LEU A 423 5.69 30.97 3.32
C LEU A 423 6.62 32.19 3.52
N ARG A 424 7.90 32.07 3.12
CA ARG A 424 8.91 33.16 3.26
C ARG A 424 8.81 34.24 2.18
N ASP A 425 8.03 34.00 1.13
CA ASP A 425 7.90 34.96 0.02
C ASP A 425 6.89 36.07 0.33
N GLY A 426 6.04 35.85 1.36
CA GLY A 426 4.95 36.79 1.73
C GLY A 426 3.86 36.90 0.68
N GLY A 427 2.89 37.79 0.89
CA GLY A 427 1.76 37.96 -0.03
C GLY A 427 0.77 36.81 0.04
N ILE A 428 0.58 36.24 1.21
CA ILE A 428 -0.26 35.05 1.44
C ILE A 428 -1.67 35.47 1.82
N ILE A 429 -1.79 36.49 2.64
CA ILE A 429 -3.07 36.98 3.22
C ILE A 429 -3.78 37.90 2.25
N LYS A 430 -5.08 37.71 2.08
CA LYS A 430 -5.92 38.53 1.20
C LYS A 430 -6.09 39.93 1.72
N GLU A 431 -6.17 40.91 0.82
CA GLU A 431 -6.44 42.32 1.18
C GLU A 431 -7.84 42.41 1.81
N GLY A 432 -7.95 43.19 2.88
CA GLY A 432 -9.20 43.35 3.64
C GLY A 432 -9.43 42.31 4.73
N TYR A 433 -8.58 41.29 4.85
CA TYR A 433 -8.69 40.27 5.91
C TYR A 433 -8.20 40.78 7.28
N HIS A 434 -7.06 41.50 7.29
CA HIS A 434 -6.47 42.04 8.53
C HIS A 434 -5.92 43.45 8.35
N GLU A 435 -6.46 44.41 9.10
CA GLU A 435 -6.19 45.83 8.94
C GLU A 435 -4.71 46.21 9.04
N GLU A 436 -3.97 45.62 10.00
CA GLU A 436 -2.55 45.91 10.20
C GLU A 436 -1.69 45.35 9.04
N THR A 437 -2.04 44.19 8.50
CA THR A 437 -1.40 43.63 7.31
C THR A 437 -1.54 44.57 6.11
N ASP A 438 -2.75 45.12 5.90
CA ASP A 438 -2.99 46.06 4.81
C ASP A 438 -2.23 47.36 4.98
N LYS A 439 -2.16 47.90 6.20
CA LYS A 439 -1.34 49.09 6.51
C LYS A 439 0.15 48.86 6.21
N LEU A 440 0.70 47.70 6.62
CA LEU A 440 2.09 47.35 6.35
C LEU A 440 2.36 47.15 4.84
N ARG A 441 1.40 46.55 4.12
CA ARG A 441 1.46 46.38 2.67
C ARG A 441 1.42 47.70 1.92
N HIS A 442 0.59 48.64 2.34
CA HIS A 442 0.55 50.02 1.81
C HIS A 442 1.88 50.73 2.09
N ALA A 443 2.41 50.66 3.32
CA ALA A 443 3.71 51.24 3.65
C ALA A 443 4.86 50.69 2.78
N LYS A 444 4.87 49.39 2.48
CA LYS A 444 5.84 48.77 1.56
C LYS A 444 5.68 49.29 0.12
N THR A 445 4.45 49.48 -0.35
CA THR A 445 4.16 49.99 -1.71
C THR A 445 4.50 51.46 -1.85
N GLU A 446 4.09 52.29 -0.86
CA GLU A 446 4.44 53.70 -0.79
C GLU A 446 5.93 53.92 -0.66
N GLY A 447 6.62 53.06 0.10
CA GLY A 447 8.08 53.06 0.20
C GLY A 447 8.79 52.96 -1.14
N LYS A 448 8.30 52.12 -2.07
CA LYS A 448 8.83 52.05 -3.44
C LYS A 448 8.60 53.34 -4.22
N THR A 449 7.45 53.97 -4.02
CA THR A 449 7.15 55.27 -4.62
C THR A 449 8.03 56.37 -4.05
N TRP A 450 8.28 56.37 -2.74
CA TRP A 450 9.20 57.32 -2.09
C TRP A 450 10.63 57.11 -2.55
N LEU A 451 11.10 55.88 -2.72
CA LEU A 451 12.42 55.61 -3.30
C LEU A 451 12.54 56.14 -4.75
N ALA A 452 11.50 55.98 -5.57
CA ALA A 452 11.47 56.50 -6.92
C ALA A 452 11.45 58.03 -6.95
N GLN A 453 10.71 58.66 -6.04
CA GLN A 453 10.70 60.13 -5.87
C GLN A 453 12.03 60.64 -5.38
N LEU A 454 12.66 59.98 -4.42
CA LEU A 454 14.01 60.31 -3.94
C LEU A 454 15.04 60.16 -5.07
N GLU A 455 14.98 59.09 -5.85
CA GLU A 455 15.82 58.89 -7.03
C GLU A 455 15.68 60.05 -8.03
N SER A 456 14.43 60.43 -8.35
CA SER A 456 14.17 61.56 -9.28
C SER A 456 14.67 62.86 -8.74
N ARG A 457 14.36 63.19 -7.48
CA ARG A 457 14.77 64.40 -6.81
C ARG A 457 16.29 64.53 -6.70
N GLU A 458 16.97 63.45 -6.30
CA GLU A 458 18.44 63.44 -6.21
C GLU A 458 19.09 63.48 -7.60
N ARG A 459 18.50 62.90 -8.63
CA ARG A 459 18.93 63.01 -10.02
C ARG A 459 18.87 64.43 -10.52
N ASP A 460 17.80 65.12 -10.25
CA ASP A 460 17.61 66.51 -10.66
C ASP A 460 18.54 67.45 -9.89
N LYS A 461 18.73 67.25 -8.59
CA LYS A 461 19.58 68.03 -7.72
C LYS A 461 21.09 67.87 -8.02
N THR A 462 21.51 66.63 -8.32
CA THR A 462 22.92 66.34 -8.59
C THR A 462 23.33 66.48 -10.06
N GLY A 463 22.33 66.46 -10.98
CA GLY A 463 22.56 66.48 -12.43
C GLY A 463 23.12 65.16 -12.97
N ILE A 464 23.21 64.12 -12.15
CA ILE A 464 23.71 62.77 -12.54
C ILE A 464 22.61 62.05 -13.28
N LYS A 465 22.61 62.04 -14.61
CA LYS A 465 21.52 61.56 -15.47
C LYS A 465 21.21 60.05 -15.31
N ASN A 466 22.20 59.25 -14.90
CA ASN A 466 22.06 57.81 -14.72
C ASN A 466 22.04 57.34 -13.26
N LEU A 467 21.77 58.24 -12.32
CA LEU A 467 21.56 57.91 -10.92
C LEU A 467 20.39 56.97 -10.77
N LYS A 468 20.61 55.85 -10.12
CA LYS A 468 19.58 54.84 -9.83
C LYS A 468 19.68 54.34 -8.40
N VAL A 469 18.57 54.18 -7.75
CA VAL A 469 18.49 53.44 -6.50
C VAL A 469 18.40 51.96 -6.83
N LYS A 470 19.28 51.19 -6.23
CA LYS A 470 19.32 49.73 -6.34
C LYS A 470 19.37 49.09 -4.96
N TYR A 471 19.03 47.81 -4.89
CA TYR A 471 19.04 47.03 -3.66
C TYR A 471 20.03 45.86 -3.77
N ASN A 472 20.70 45.57 -2.67
CA ASN A 472 21.54 44.38 -2.50
C ASN A 472 21.40 43.85 -1.07
N LYS A 473 21.26 42.53 -0.91
CA LYS A 473 21.06 41.88 0.40
C LYS A 473 22.14 42.20 1.45
N VAL A 474 23.35 42.51 1.03
CA VAL A 474 24.51 42.79 1.93
C VAL A 474 24.56 44.27 2.29
N PHE A 475 24.23 45.18 1.35
CA PHE A 475 24.45 46.61 1.48
C PHE A 475 23.12 47.42 1.60
N GLY A 476 21.98 46.78 1.47
CA GLY A 476 20.65 47.40 1.46
C GLY A 476 20.43 48.25 0.22
N TYR A 477 19.65 49.35 0.35
CA TYR A 477 19.45 50.31 -0.74
C TYR A 477 20.65 51.22 -0.90
N TYR A 478 20.98 51.51 -2.15
CA TYR A 478 22.11 52.42 -2.48
C TYR A 478 21.88 53.13 -3.80
N PHE A 479 22.48 54.30 -3.92
CA PHE A 479 22.60 54.99 -5.19
C PHE A 479 23.81 54.43 -5.93
N GLU A 480 23.63 54.06 -7.19
CA GLU A 480 24.71 53.61 -8.07
C GLU A 480 25.09 54.77 -9.00
N VAL A 481 26.36 55.22 -8.89
CA VAL A 481 26.93 56.26 -9.71
C VAL A 481 28.08 55.67 -10.53
N THR A 482 27.99 55.79 -11.85
CA THR A 482 29.08 55.32 -12.73
C THR A 482 30.31 56.21 -12.61
N ASN A 483 31.50 55.69 -12.88
CA ASN A 483 32.79 56.39 -12.72
C ASN A 483 32.84 57.71 -13.54
N SER A 484 32.10 57.85 -14.63
CA SER A 484 32.01 59.05 -15.44
C SER A 484 31.34 60.24 -14.72
N PHE A 485 30.56 60.04 -13.68
CA PHE A 485 29.91 61.05 -12.90
C PHE A 485 30.43 61.21 -11.47
N LYS A 486 31.49 60.54 -11.14
CA LYS A 486 32.10 60.54 -9.80
C LYS A 486 32.43 61.97 -9.28
N GLY A 487 32.85 62.87 -10.15
CA GLY A 487 33.16 64.26 -9.81
C GLY A 487 31.93 65.12 -9.50
N MET A 488 30.69 64.63 -9.75
CA MET A 488 29.44 65.36 -9.51
C MET A 488 28.73 64.88 -8.24
N VAL A 489 29.34 63.94 -7.52
CA VAL A 489 28.77 63.36 -6.29
C VAL A 489 28.89 64.41 -5.18
N PRO A 490 27.75 64.77 -4.52
CA PRO A 490 27.77 65.73 -3.40
C PRO A 490 28.43 65.17 -2.14
N ASP A 491 28.92 66.04 -1.28
CA ASP A 491 29.58 65.69 -0.02
C ASP A 491 28.69 64.90 0.97
N TYR A 492 27.35 65.05 0.88
CA TYR A 492 26.38 64.32 1.72
C TYR A 492 26.13 62.88 1.26
N PHE A 493 26.67 62.46 0.12
CA PHE A 493 26.66 61.07 -0.31
C PHE A 493 27.77 60.26 0.37
N VAL A 494 27.40 59.38 1.24
CA VAL A 494 28.39 58.52 1.96
C VAL A 494 28.66 57.28 1.11
N ARG A 495 29.92 57.09 0.77
CA ARG A 495 30.36 55.94 -0.05
C ARG A 495 30.30 54.62 0.74
N LYS A 496 29.51 53.65 0.25
CA LYS A 496 29.42 52.27 0.79
C LYS A 496 30.38 51.30 0.15
N GLN A 497 30.60 51.37 -1.18
CA GLN A 497 31.44 50.40 -1.92
C GLN A 497 31.95 50.99 -3.24
N THR A 498 33.17 50.61 -3.62
CA THR A 498 33.77 50.89 -4.93
C THR A 498 33.73 49.63 -5.78
N LEU A 499 33.23 49.74 -7.00
CA LEU A 499 33.20 48.69 -8.01
C LEU A 499 34.09 49.08 -9.19
N ALA A 500 34.38 48.15 -10.11
CA ALA A 500 35.24 48.41 -11.28
C ALA A 500 34.70 49.58 -12.16
N ASN A 501 33.37 49.68 -12.36
CA ASN A 501 32.75 50.62 -13.27
C ASN A 501 31.80 51.63 -12.61
N ALA A 502 31.59 51.56 -11.28
CA ALA A 502 30.66 52.41 -10.53
C ALA A 502 31.05 52.48 -9.04
N GLU A 503 30.51 53.44 -8.34
CA GLU A 503 30.53 53.51 -6.88
C GLU A 503 29.12 53.49 -6.30
N ARG A 504 28.97 52.92 -5.12
CA ARG A 504 27.75 52.79 -4.37
C ARG A 504 27.75 53.77 -3.20
N TYR A 505 26.69 54.56 -3.12
CA TYR A 505 26.53 55.60 -2.10
C TYR A 505 25.24 55.45 -1.35
N THR A 506 25.19 55.99 -0.15
CA THR A 506 23.93 56.14 0.64
C THR A 506 23.83 57.60 1.08
N THR A 507 22.60 58.01 1.45
CA THR A 507 22.30 59.26 2.13
C THR A 507 21.53 58.97 3.41
N ASP A 508 21.52 59.89 4.37
CA ASP A 508 20.76 59.69 5.60
C ASP A 508 19.29 59.44 5.31
N GLU A 509 18.68 60.18 4.36
CA GLU A 509 17.29 60.00 3.95
C GLU A 509 17.07 58.65 3.28
N LEU A 510 18.00 58.17 2.43
CA LEU A 510 17.87 56.84 1.85
C LEU A 510 17.93 55.72 2.92
N LYS A 511 18.72 55.96 3.97
CA LYS A 511 18.88 55.03 5.09
C LYS A 511 17.62 55.02 5.96
N GLU A 512 17.03 56.17 6.25
CA GLU A 512 15.76 56.25 6.97
C GLU A 512 14.63 55.55 6.19
N LEU A 513 14.53 55.75 4.88
CA LEU A 513 13.59 55.03 4.04
C LEU A 513 13.86 53.52 4.00
N GLU A 514 15.14 53.12 3.96
CA GLU A 514 15.53 51.73 4.03
C GLU A 514 15.07 51.07 5.34
N ASP A 515 15.34 51.71 6.49
CA ASP A 515 14.95 51.19 7.80
C ASP A 515 13.41 51.09 7.93
N MET A 516 12.68 52.03 7.37
CA MET A 516 11.22 52.02 7.33
C MET A 516 10.67 50.90 6.45
N ILE A 517 11.20 50.72 5.22
CA ILE A 517 10.72 49.73 4.26
C ILE A 517 11.05 48.31 4.74
N LEU A 518 12.31 48.06 5.13
CA LEU A 518 12.74 46.74 5.59
C LEU A 518 12.08 46.37 6.91
N GLY A 519 11.91 47.31 7.84
CA GLY A 519 11.20 47.10 9.09
C GLY A 519 9.71 46.78 8.88
N ALA A 520 9.07 47.40 7.90
CA ALA A 520 7.68 47.10 7.53
C ALA A 520 7.57 45.72 6.83
N GLU A 521 8.56 45.35 6.01
CA GLU A 521 8.61 44.07 5.31
C GLU A 521 8.75 42.88 6.26
N ASP A 522 9.71 42.94 7.18
CA ASP A 522 9.92 41.87 8.18
C ASP A 522 8.70 41.71 9.11
N LYS A 523 8.08 42.82 9.53
CA LYS A 523 6.83 42.79 10.31
C LYS A 523 5.68 42.19 9.50
N LEU A 524 5.54 42.58 8.23
CA LEU A 524 4.50 42.07 7.35
C LEU A 524 4.64 40.54 7.19
N TYR A 525 5.84 40.04 6.92
CA TYR A 525 6.05 38.60 6.80
C TYR A 525 5.74 37.82 8.09
N THR A 526 6.17 38.37 9.22
CA THR A 526 5.90 37.73 10.51
C THR A 526 4.40 37.70 10.80
N LEU A 527 3.69 38.77 10.49
CA LEU A 527 2.25 38.85 10.71
C LEU A 527 1.47 37.96 9.75
N GLU A 528 1.80 37.97 8.44
CA GLU A 528 1.17 37.08 7.46
C GLU A 528 1.39 35.61 7.80
N TYR A 529 2.59 35.23 8.27
CA TYR A 529 2.86 33.88 8.77
C TYR A 529 2.02 33.53 9.99
N GLY A 530 1.90 34.45 10.96
CA GLY A 530 1.04 34.24 12.15
C GLY A 530 -0.41 34.01 11.77
N LEU A 531 -0.98 34.87 10.92
CA LEU A 531 -2.34 34.74 10.42
C LEU A 531 -2.58 33.45 9.62
N PHE A 532 -1.64 33.07 8.79
CA PHE A 532 -1.68 31.78 8.10
C PHE A 532 -1.71 30.59 9.08
N CYS A 533 -0.89 30.65 10.14
CA CYS A 533 -0.92 29.63 11.20
C CYS A 533 -2.26 29.58 11.93
N GLU A 534 -2.88 30.72 12.24
CA GLU A 534 -4.21 30.80 12.86
C GLU A 534 -5.29 30.18 11.97
N VAL A 535 -5.30 30.48 10.67
CA VAL A 535 -6.24 29.89 9.70
C VAL A 535 -6.04 28.39 9.65
N ARG A 536 -4.79 27.91 9.50
CA ARG A 536 -4.46 26.50 9.47
C ARG A 536 -4.90 25.77 10.75
N ASP A 537 -4.59 26.33 11.92
CA ASP A 537 -4.90 25.72 13.21
C ASP A 537 -6.43 25.73 13.48
N THR A 538 -7.17 26.71 12.96
CA THR A 538 -8.65 26.73 12.96
C THR A 538 -9.22 25.58 12.12
N ILE A 539 -8.68 25.36 10.92
CA ILE A 539 -9.09 24.22 10.06
C ILE A 539 -8.76 22.90 10.75
N ALA A 540 -7.59 22.80 11.38
CA ALA A 540 -7.18 21.59 12.10
C ALA A 540 -8.11 21.24 13.28
N ALA A 541 -8.79 22.22 13.87
CA ALA A 541 -9.78 21.99 14.92
C ALA A 541 -11.05 21.28 14.42
N GLU A 542 -11.36 21.40 13.12
CA GLU A 542 -12.52 20.80 12.47
C GLU A 542 -12.21 19.44 11.83
N VAL A 543 -11.11 18.80 12.21
CA VAL A 543 -10.60 17.57 11.58
C VAL A 543 -11.64 16.43 11.51
N LEU A 544 -12.46 16.24 12.54
CA LEU A 544 -13.51 15.21 12.58
C LEU A 544 -14.56 15.40 11.49
N ARG A 545 -15.10 16.63 11.34
CA ARG A 545 -16.08 16.96 10.31
C ARG A 545 -15.50 16.76 8.91
N ILE A 546 -14.25 17.19 8.71
CA ILE A 546 -13.55 17.07 7.44
C ILE A 546 -13.30 15.61 7.07
N GLN A 547 -12.86 14.77 8.02
CA GLN A 547 -12.64 13.33 7.79
C GLN A 547 -13.95 12.60 7.51
N GLN A 548 -15.03 12.93 8.21
CA GLN A 548 -16.35 12.35 7.96
C GLN A 548 -16.82 12.68 6.53
N THR A 549 -16.72 13.95 6.14
CA THR A 549 -17.04 14.41 4.78
C THR A 549 -16.15 13.71 3.73
N ALA A 550 -14.85 13.56 3.98
CA ALA A 550 -13.94 12.88 3.06
C ALA A 550 -14.32 11.40 2.85
N ARG A 551 -14.72 10.69 3.92
CA ARG A 551 -15.23 9.31 3.83
C ARG A 551 -16.55 9.24 3.05
N ALA A 552 -17.47 10.16 3.29
CA ALA A 552 -18.72 10.25 2.54
C ALA A 552 -18.45 10.46 1.03
N ILE A 553 -17.57 11.38 0.67
CA ILE A 553 -17.13 11.62 -0.71
C ILE A 553 -16.49 10.37 -1.32
N ALA A 554 -15.61 9.67 -0.60
CA ALA A 554 -15.03 8.43 -1.07
C ALA A 554 -16.10 7.35 -1.34
N GLY A 555 -17.08 7.22 -0.45
CA GLY A 555 -18.23 6.32 -0.60
C GLY A 555 -19.07 6.64 -1.83
N ILE A 556 -19.43 7.92 -2.02
CA ILE A 556 -20.19 8.39 -3.18
C ILE A 556 -19.42 8.10 -4.47
N ASP A 557 -18.11 8.39 -4.50
CA ASP A 557 -17.26 8.17 -5.67
C ASP A 557 -17.15 6.69 -6.04
N VAL A 558 -17.04 5.79 -5.07
CA VAL A 558 -17.03 4.35 -5.32
C VAL A 558 -18.38 3.88 -5.86
N MET A 559 -19.51 4.31 -5.26
CA MET A 559 -20.84 3.90 -5.73
C MET A 559 -21.11 4.41 -7.16
N THR A 560 -20.75 5.64 -7.48
CA THR A 560 -20.87 6.21 -8.83
C THR A 560 -19.97 5.49 -9.83
N SER A 561 -18.73 5.14 -9.44
CA SER A 561 -17.80 4.36 -10.25
C SER A 561 -18.36 3.00 -10.60
N LEU A 562 -18.84 2.23 -9.61
CA LEU A 562 -19.45 0.91 -9.83
C LEU A 562 -20.71 0.98 -10.68
N SER A 563 -21.53 2.00 -10.47
CA SER A 563 -22.74 2.28 -11.27
C SER A 563 -22.37 2.59 -12.74
N ALA A 564 -21.39 3.45 -12.99
CA ALA A 564 -20.94 3.78 -14.33
C ALA A 564 -20.35 2.57 -15.06
N VAL A 565 -19.58 1.73 -14.36
CA VAL A 565 -19.04 0.47 -14.91
C VAL A 565 -20.15 -0.51 -15.25
N ALA A 566 -21.15 -0.66 -14.37
CA ALA A 566 -22.27 -1.56 -14.58
C ALA A 566 -23.08 -1.17 -15.83
N THR A 567 -23.41 0.10 -15.97
CA THR A 567 -24.14 0.63 -17.13
C THR A 567 -23.34 0.48 -18.42
N LYS A 568 -22.07 0.85 -18.40
CA LYS A 568 -21.19 0.82 -19.59
C LYS A 568 -20.96 -0.59 -20.14
N ASN A 569 -20.85 -1.59 -19.25
CA ASN A 569 -20.48 -2.96 -19.61
C ASN A 569 -21.68 -3.92 -19.60
N ASN A 570 -22.90 -3.43 -19.43
CA ASN A 570 -24.11 -4.23 -19.32
C ASN A 570 -24.00 -5.33 -18.25
N TYR A 571 -23.59 -4.93 -17.04
CA TYR A 571 -23.57 -5.82 -15.88
C TYR A 571 -24.93 -5.86 -15.21
N VAL A 572 -25.27 -7.01 -14.63
CA VAL A 572 -26.58 -7.24 -13.99
C VAL A 572 -26.43 -7.29 -12.46
N LYS A 573 -27.49 -6.91 -11.76
CA LYS A 573 -27.59 -7.04 -10.31
C LYS A 573 -27.70 -8.52 -9.94
N PRO A 574 -26.71 -9.12 -9.23
CA PRO A 574 -26.80 -10.50 -8.80
C PRO A 574 -27.75 -10.63 -7.60
N ARG A 575 -28.43 -11.76 -7.51
CA ARG A 575 -29.15 -12.18 -6.30
C ARG A 575 -28.16 -12.81 -5.33
N ILE A 576 -28.26 -12.49 -4.05
CA ILE A 576 -27.40 -13.03 -3.01
C ILE A 576 -28.21 -14.04 -2.17
N ASN A 577 -27.62 -15.21 -1.96
CA ASN A 577 -28.23 -16.28 -1.18
C ASN A 577 -27.26 -16.86 -0.13
N GLU A 578 -27.84 -17.40 0.95
CA GLU A 578 -27.11 -18.09 2.03
C GLU A 578 -27.12 -19.61 1.87
N LYS A 579 -27.74 -20.12 0.79
CA LYS A 579 -27.87 -21.55 0.51
C LYS A 579 -26.63 -22.15 -0.14
N GLY A 580 -25.61 -21.33 -0.41
CA GLY A 580 -24.38 -21.76 -1.02
C GLY A 580 -24.50 -22.11 -2.52
N VAL A 581 -25.58 -21.72 -3.19
CA VAL A 581 -25.78 -21.97 -4.62
C VAL A 581 -25.12 -20.86 -5.44
N ILE A 582 -24.28 -21.23 -6.39
CA ILE A 582 -23.71 -20.34 -7.41
C ILE A 582 -24.34 -20.74 -8.74
N ASP A 583 -25.22 -19.91 -9.28
CA ASP A 583 -25.88 -20.09 -10.58
C ASP A 583 -25.68 -18.84 -11.43
N ILE A 584 -24.86 -18.94 -12.46
CA ILE A 584 -24.48 -17.86 -13.36
C ILE A 584 -24.91 -18.24 -14.77
N LYS A 585 -25.69 -17.41 -15.42
CA LYS A 585 -26.11 -17.57 -16.82
C LYS A 585 -25.31 -16.60 -17.70
N ASN A 586 -24.72 -17.13 -18.76
CA ASN A 586 -23.94 -16.37 -19.73
C ASN A 586 -22.88 -15.45 -19.03
N GLY A 587 -22.15 -16.00 -18.08
CA GLY A 587 -21.07 -15.29 -17.41
C GLY A 587 -19.96 -14.91 -18.37
N ARG A 588 -19.36 -13.73 -18.19
CA ARG A 588 -18.26 -13.19 -18.98
C ARG A 588 -17.09 -12.84 -18.09
N HIS A 589 -15.87 -12.92 -18.63
CA HIS A 589 -14.67 -12.56 -17.85
C HIS A 589 -14.46 -11.03 -17.92
N PRO A 590 -14.58 -10.28 -16.80
CA PRO A 590 -14.64 -8.82 -16.83
C PRO A 590 -13.39 -8.18 -17.44
N VAL A 591 -12.22 -8.77 -17.21
CA VAL A 591 -10.94 -8.24 -17.73
C VAL A 591 -10.72 -8.63 -19.19
N VAL A 592 -10.89 -9.91 -19.51
CA VAL A 592 -10.65 -10.42 -20.87
C VAL A 592 -11.62 -9.78 -21.86
N GLU A 593 -12.91 -9.69 -21.53
CA GLU A 593 -13.93 -9.03 -22.35
C GLU A 593 -13.51 -7.59 -22.69
N LYS A 594 -13.02 -6.83 -21.72
CA LYS A 594 -12.58 -5.45 -21.91
C LYS A 594 -11.27 -5.32 -22.69
N MET A 595 -10.41 -6.35 -22.65
CA MET A 595 -9.14 -6.37 -23.43
C MET A 595 -9.34 -6.78 -24.88
N MET A 596 -10.40 -7.55 -25.21
CA MET A 596 -10.76 -7.92 -26.57
C MET A 596 -11.26 -6.68 -27.34
N ARG A 597 -10.73 -6.45 -28.53
CA ARG A 597 -11.08 -5.26 -29.33
C ARG A 597 -12.07 -5.57 -30.46
N ASP A 598 -11.89 -6.72 -31.12
CA ASP A 598 -12.58 -7.04 -32.37
C ASP A 598 -13.43 -8.32 -32.30
N ASP A 599 -13.23 -9.15 -31.24
CA ASP A 599 -13.96 -10.41 -31.07
C ASP A 599 -14.99 -10.29 -29.93
N LEU A 600 -16.13 -11.00 -30.06
CA LEU A 600 -17.08 -11.14 -28.96
C LEU A 600 -16.60 -12.21 -27.97
N PHE A 601 -16.70 -11.90 -26.69
CA PHE A 601 -16.41 -12.88 -25.63
C PHE A 601 -17.46 -13.98 -25.61
N VAL A 602 -17.05 -15.24 -25.58
CA VAL A 602 -17.96 -16.38 -25.50
C VAL A 602 -18.38 -16.58 -24.04
N ALA A 603 -19.61 -16.23 -23.74
CA ALA A 603 -20.18 -16.36 -22.41
C ALA A 603 -20.46 -17.83 -22.02
N ASN A 604 -20.33 -18.16 -20.75
CA ASN A 604 -20.51 -19.50 -20.21
C ASN A 604 -21.38 -19.53 -18.96
N ASP A 605 -22.15 -20.62 -18.82
CA ASP A 605 -22.94 -20.89 -17.62
C ASP A 605 -22.09 -21.57 -16.56
N THR A 606 -22.40 -21.31 -15.30
CA THR A 606 -21.80 -21.99 -14.15
C THR A 606 -22.86 -22.34 -13.15
N TYR A 607 -22.89 -23.60 -12.72
CA TYR A 607 -23.77 -24.04 -11.64
C TYR A 607 -23.01 -24.89 -10.62
N LEU A 608 -22.93 -24.43 -9.38
CA LEU A 608 -22.34 -25.13 -8.24
C LEU A 608 -23.28 -25.07 -7.04
N ASP A 609 -23.36 -26.15 -6.29
CA ASP A 609 -24.10 -26.24 -5.04
C ASP A 609 -23.34 -27.09 -4.00
N ASN A 610 -23.83 -27.15 -2.77
CA ASN A 610 -23.20 -27.95 -1.72
C ASN A 610 -23.66 -29.43 -1.72
N THR A 611 -24.42 -29.88 -2.74
CA THR A 611 -25.04 -31.19 -2.75
C THR A 611 -24.67 -32.01 -3.99
N LYS A 612 -25.37 -31.79 -5.11
CA LYS A 612 -25.26 -32.61 -6.34
C LYS A 612 -24.24 -32.07 -7.34
N ASN A 613 -23.90 -30.78 -7.28
CA ASN A 613 -22.98 -30.13 -8.18
C ASN A 613 -21.89 -29.40 -7.38
N ARG A 614 -21.19 -30.14 -6.52
CA ARG A 614 -20.17 -29.58 -5.63
C ARG A 614 -18.86 -29.36 -6.32
N LEU A 615 -18.45 -30.32 -7.15
CA LEU A 615 -17.20 -30.30 -7.86
C LEU A 615 -17.42 -30.55 -9.35
N SER A 616 -16.89 -29.65 -10.18
CA SER A 616 -16.91 -29.73 -11.63
C SER A 616 -15.51 -30.07 -12.13
N ILE A 617 -15.35 -31.26 -12.69
CA ILE A 617 -14.12 -31.66 -13.40
C ILE A 617 -14.21 -31.12 -14.83
N ILE A 618 -13.26 -30.30 -15.23
CA ILE A 618 -13.26 -29.63 -16.53
C ILE A 618 -12.10 -30.15 -17.36
N THR A 619 -12.42 -30.91 -18.41
CA THR A 619 -11.43 -31.47 -19.33
C THR A 619 -11.38 -30.69 -20.66
N GLY A 620 -10.31 -30.88 -21.40
CA GLY A 620 -10.12 -30.28 -22.70
C GLY A 620 -8.70 -29.74 -22.92
N PRO A 621 -8.38 -29.31 -24.14
CA PRO A 621 -7.03 -28.90 -24.51
C PRO A 621 -6.61 -27.58 -23.83
N ASN A 622 -5.30 -27.36 -23.73
CA ASN A 622 -4.76 -26.08 -23.33
C ASN A 622 -5.09 -25.01 -24.36
N MET A 623 -5.12 -23.75 -23.97
CA MET A 623 -5.54 -22.58 -24.79
C MET A 623 -7.03 -22.56 -25.18
N ALA A 624 -7.83 -23.56 -24.84
CA ALA A 624 -9.25 -23.59 -25.17
C ALA A 624 -10.11 -22.70 -24.22
N GLY A 625 -9.56 -22.21 -23.12
CA GLY A 625 -10.21 -21.24 -22.22
C GLY A 625 -10.67 -21.80 -20.86
N LYS A 626 -10.22 -23.01 -20.44
CA LYS A 626 -10.52 -23.58 -19.10
C LYS A 626 -10.19 -22.61 -17.95
N SER A 627 -8.95 -22.20 -17.86
CA SER A 627 -8.47 -21.30 -16.81
C SER A 627 -9.20 -19.96 -16.82
N THR A 628 -9.53 -19.42 -18.01
CA THR A 628 -10.30 -18.19 -18.16
C THR A 628 -11.71 -18.35 -17.60
N TYR A 629 -12.38 -19.46 -17.88
CA TYR A 629 -13.70 -19.78 -17.36
C TYR A 629 -13.72 -19.92 -15.83
N MET A 630 -12.72 -20.59 -15.26
CA MET A 630 -12.67 -20.76 -13.81
C MET A 630 -12.38 -19.43 -13.10
N ARG A 631 -11.42 -18.64 -13.62
CA ARG A 631 -11.14 -17.29 -13.09
C ARG A 631 -12.34 -16.37 -13.22
N GLN A 632 -13.07 -16.42 -14.35
CA GLN A 632 -14.33 -15.71 -14.56
C GLN A 632 -15.32 -15.98 -13.43
N THR A 633 -15.53 -17.24 -13.07
CA THR A 633 -16.46 -17.62 -12.01
C THR A 633 -16.02 -17.04 -10.67
N ALA A 634 -14.73 -17.16 -10.32
CA ALA A 634 -14.18 -16.59 -9.07
C ALA A 634 -14.33 -15.06 -9.03
N LEU A 635 -14.06 -14.38 -10.14
CA LEU A 635 -14.20 -12.92 -10.24
C LEU A 635 -15.66 -12.46 -10.15
N ILE A 636 -16.61 -13.19 -10.74
CA ILE A 636 -18.04 -12.90 -10.63
C ILE A 636 -18.52 -13.04 -9.18
N VAL A 637 -18.11 -14.11 -8.47
CA VAL A 637 -18.41 -14.28 -7.05
C VAL A 637 -17.82 -13.16 -6.21
N LEU A 638 -16.56 -12.81 -6.46
CA LEU A 638 -15.90 -11.71 -5.76
C LEU A 638 -16.60 -10.37 -6.01
N MET A 639 -16.92 -10.05 -7.26
CA MET A 639 -17.65 -8.83 -7.61
C MET A 639 -19.03 -8.77 -6.96
N ALA A 640 -19.75 -9.91 -6.89
CA ALA A 640 -21.04 -9.97 -6.21
C ALA A 640 -20.90 -9.65 -4.71
N GLN A 641 -19.90 -10.21 -4.03
CA GLN A 641 -19.65 -9.97 -2.60
C GLN A 641 -18.98 -8.61 -2.30
N LEU A 642 -18.34 -7.99 -3.28
CA LEU A 642 -17.97 -6.58 -3.19
C LEU A 642 -19.19 -5.66 -3.14
N GLY A 643 -20.36 -6.14 -3.57
CA GLY A 643 -21.58 -5.38 -3.71
C GLY A 643 -21.78 -4.79 -5.11
N SER A 644 -20.96 -5.15 -6.09
CA SER A 644 -21.05 -4.69 -7.48
C SER A 644 -22.05 -5.51 -8.29
N PHE A 645 -22.47 -4.96 -9.42
CA PHE A 645 -23.10 -5.71 -10.51
C PHE A 645 -22.06 -6.57 -11.22
N VAL A 646 -22.50 -7.65 -11.88
CA VAL A 646 -21.63 -8.70 -12.43
C VAL A 646 -21.82 -8.90 -13.92
N PRO A 647 -20.75 -9.31 -14.65
CA PRO A 647 -20.79 -9.58 -16.09
C PRO A 647 -21.50 -10.92 -16.37
N ALA A 648 -22.81 -10.91 -16.38
CA ALA A 648 -23.67 -12.07 -16.67
C ALA A 648 -25.01 -11.60 -17.22
N ASP A 649 -25.85 -12.53 -17.71
CA ASP A 649 -27.26 -12.23 -18.02
C ASP A 649 -28.12 -12.38 -16.77
N GLU A 650 -27.87 -13.42 -15.98
CA GLU A 650 -28.44 -13.62 -14.65
C GLU A 650 -27.38 -14.22 -13.72
N ALA A 651 -27.42 -13.85 -12.45
CA ALA A 651 -26.55 -14.44 -11.44
C ALA A 651 -27.26 -14.57 -10.09
N ASN A 652 -27.13 -15.74 -9.47
CA ASN A 652 -27.54 -16.01 -8.09
C ASN A 652 -26.38 -16.58 -7.32
N ILE A 653 -25.81 -15.80 -6.44
CA ILE A 653 -24.51 -16.05 -5.82
C ILE A 653 -24.67 -16.38 -4.35
N GLY A 654 -24.27 -17.60 -3.98
CA GLY A 654 -24.14 -18.02 -2.58
C GLY A 654 -22.90 -17.40 -1.94
N ILE A 655 -23.06 -16.86 -0.76
CA ILE A 655 -21.97 -16.24 -0.01
C ILE A 655 -20.84 -17.25 0.22
N CYS A 656 -19.62 -16.87 -0.13
CA CYS A 656 -18.41 -17.61 0.13
C CYS A 656 -17.60 -16.91 1.24
N ASP A 657 -17.07 -17.69 2.16
CA ASP A 657 -16.19 -17.20 3.21
C ASP A 657 -14.75 -16.99 2.71
N ARG A 658 -14.36 -17.78 1.69
CA ARG A 658 -13.03 -17.77 1.10
C ARG A 658 -13.08 -18.09 -0.39
N ILE A 659 -12.15 -17.53 -1.13
CA ILE A 659 -11.84 -17.98 -2.50
C ILE A 659 -10.37 -18.43 -2.52
N PHE A 660 -10.15 -19.65 -2.99
CA PHE A 660 -8.82 -20.20 -3.22
C PHE A 660 -8.61 -20.47 -4.70
N THR A 661 -7.45 -20.09 -5.20
CA THR A 661 -7.07 -20.40 -6.57
C THR A 661 -5.67 -20.98 -6.62
N ARG A 662 -5.53 -22.08 -7.36
CA ARG A 662 -4.25 -22.59 -7.80
C ARG A 662 -4.27 -22.64 -9.33
N VAL A 663 -3.56 -21.74 -9.98
CA VAL A 663 -3.58 -21.57 -11.43
C VAL A 663 -2.14 -21.35 -11.95
N GLY A 664 -1.70 -22.27 -12.82
CA GLY A 664 -0.41 -22.17 -13.51
C GLY A 664 0.81 -22.33 -12.61
N ALA A 665 1.93 -22.76 -13.17
CA ALA A 665 3.22 -22.75 -12.48
C ALA A 665 3.88 -21.37 -12.70
N SER A 666 4.19 -20.65 -11.63
CA SER A 666 5.20 -19.60 -11.67
C SER A 666 6.49 -20.18 -11.08
N ASP A 667 7.56 -20.19 -11.87
CA ASP A 667 8.89 -20.52 -11.34
C ASP A 667 9.27 -19.43 -10.34
N ASP A 668 9.35 -19.81 -9.08
CA ASP A 668 9.94 -18.95 -8.06
C ASP A 668 11.42 -19.33 -7.88
N LEU A 669 12.21 -18.81 -8.80
CA LEU A 669 13.67 -19.02 -8.77
C LEU A 669 14.32 -18.42 -7.51
N ALA A 670 13.66 -17.46 -6.87
CA ALA A 670 14.21 -16.80 -5.70
C ALA A 670 14.14 -17.64 -4.43
N SER A 671 13.12 -18.50 -4.29
CA SER A 671 12.96 -19.38 -3.13
C SER A 671 13.75 -20.71 -3.23
N GLY A 672 14.33 -21.02 -4.41
CA GLY A 672 15.03 -22.27 -4.67
C GLY A 672 14.16 -23.53 -4.59
N GLN A 673 12.83 -23.37 -4.51
CA GLN A 673 11.89 -24.49 -4.45
C GLN A 673 11.52 -24.97 -5.86
N SER A 674 11.33 -26.27 -6.03
CA SER A 674 10.83 -26.82 -7.29
C SER A 674 9.37 -26.38 -7.51
N THR A 675 8.99 -26.19 -8.78
CA THR A 675 7.60 -25.87 -9.16
C THR A 675 6.57 -26.81 -8.57
N PHE A 676 6.92 -28.10 -8.45
CA PHE A 676 6.07 -29.11 -7.83
C PHE A 676 5.93 -28.90 -6.32
N MET A 677 7.02 -28.52 -5.62
CA MET A 677 6.93 -28.22 -4.17
C MET A 677 6.06 -27.00 -3.89
N VAL A 678 6.21 -25.95 -4.68
CA VAL A 678 5.35 -24.76 -4.59
C VAL A 678 3.88 -25.14 -4.81
N GLU A 679 3.60 -25.94 -5.85
CA GLU A 679 2.26 -26.45 -6.13
C GLU A 679 1.69 -27.22 -4.94
N MET A 680 2.45 -28.16 -4.37
CA MET A 680 1.98 -28.97 -3.24
C MET A 680 1.79 -28.13 -1.97
N THR A 681 2.60 -27.12 -1.75
CA THR A 681 2.43 -26.18 -0.62
C THR A 681 1.14 -25.37 -0.78
N GLU A 682 0.85 -24.85 -1.98
CA GLU A 682 -0.42 -24.15 -2.25
C GLU A 682 -1.63 -25.07 -2.08
N VAL A 683 -1.58 -26.29 -2.61
CA VAL A 683 -2.66 -27.28 -2.43
C VAL A 683 -2.84 -27.65 -0.96
N ALA A 684 -1.76 -27.87 -0.22
CA ALA A 684 -1.82 -28.14 1.22
C ALA A 684 -2.45 -26.98 1.99
N ASN A 685 -2.11 -25.75 1.65
CA ASN A 685 -2.74 -24.54 2.20
C ASN A 685 -4.26 -24.53 1.94
N ILE A 686 -4.68 -24.81 0.71
CA ILE A 686 -6.09 -24.88 0.35
C ILE A 686 -6.81 -25.95 1.17
N LEU A 687 -6.29 -27.18 1.19
CA LEU A 687 -6.96 -28.31 1.86
C LEU A 687 -7.07 -28.14 3.37
N ARG A 688 -6.12 -27.47 4.02
CA ARG A 688 -6.15 -27.18 5.45
C ARG A 688 -7.11 -26.04 5.80
N ASN A 689 -7.33 -25.13 4.86
CA ASN A 689 -7.90 -23.81 5.15
C ASN A 689 -9.28 -23.57 4.55
N ALA A 690 -9.67 -24.34 3.56
CA ALA A 690 -10.99 -24.24 2.98
C ALA A 690 -12.07 -24.78 3.93
N THR A 691 -13.26 -24.25 3.77
CA THR A 691 -14.48 -24.69 4.46
C THR A 691 -15.52 -25.15 3.44
N LYS A 692 -16.62 -25.70 3.90
CA LYS A 692 -17.76 -26.05 3.03
C LYS A 692 -18.36 -24.87 2.27
N ASN A 693 -18.14 -23.65 2.75
CA ASN A 693 -18.64 -22.42 2.13
C ASN A 693 -17.64 -21.80 1.16
N SER A 694 -16.41 -22.31 1.10
CA SER A 694 -15.37 -21.80 0.22
C SER A 694 -15.64 -22.13 -1.25
N LEU A 695 -15.08 -21.29 -2.14
CA LEU A 695 -14.95 -21.54 -3.57
C LEU A 695 -13.49 -21.87 -3.89
N ILE A 696 -13.26 -23.04 -4.47
CA ILE A 696 -11.91 -23.52 -4.82
C ILE A 696 -11.79 -23.61 -6.35
N VAL A 697 -10.71 -23.08 -6.88
CA VAL A 697 -10.33 -23.16 -8.30
C VAL A 697 -8.97 -23.83 -8.41
N LEU A 698 -8.93 -25.01 -8.98
CA LEU A 698 -7.71 -25.82 -9.16
C LEU A 698 -7.45 -26.03 -10.63
N ASP A 699 -6.29 -25.64 -11.11
CA ASP A 699 -5.90 -25.77 -12.51
C ASP A 699 -4.64 -26.64 -12.63
N GLU A 700 -4.79 -27.81 -13.28
CA GLU A 700 -3.72 -28.71 -13.66
C GLU A 700 -2.87 -29.24 -12.47
N ILE A 701 -3.51 -29.71 -11.41
CA ILE A 701 -2.82 -30.30 -10.26
C ILE A 701 -2.11 -31.62 -10.63
N GLY A 702 -0.89 -31.81 -10.13
CA GLY A 702 -0.07 -33.02 -10.31
C GLY A 702 0.77 -33.02 -11.59
N ARG A 703 0.85 -31.90 -12.31
CA ARG A 703 1.59 -31.81 -13.59
C ARG A 703 3.11 -31.78 -13.41
N GLY A 704 3.60 -31.37 -12.25
CA GLY A 704 5.04 -31.21 -11.96
C GLY A 704 5.80 -32.49 -11.63
N THR A 705 5.15 -33.67 -11.69
CA THR A 705 5.75 -34.96 -11.34
C THR A 705 5.42 -36.04 -12.37
N SER A 706 5.73 -37.33 -12.06
CA SER A 706 5.40 -38.45 -12.97
C SER A 706 3.89 -38.57 -13.15
N THR A 707 3.44 -39.07 -14.31
CA THR A 707 2.00 -39.17 -14.65
C THR A 707 1.19 -39.89 -13.60
N PHE A 708 1.71 -41.02 -13.09
CA PHE A 708 0.99 -41.82 -12.11
C PHE A 708 0.94 -41.19 -10.73
N ASP A 709 2.03 -40.58 -10.28
CA ASP A 709 2.06 -39.86 -9.01
C ASP A 709 1.12 -38.64 -9.08
N GLY A 710 1.19 -37.87 -10.17
CA GLY A 710 0.35 -36.71 -10.40
C GLY A 710 -1.14 -37.05 -10.45
N LEU A 711 -1.51 -38.12 -11.18
CA LEU A 711 -2.89 -38.64 -11.22
C LEU A 711 -3.37 -39.07 -9.84
N SER A 712 -2.52 -39.82 -9.09
CA SER A 712 -2.87 -40.33 -7.76
C SER A 712 -3.13 -39.19 -6.77
N ILE A 713 -2.30 -38.13 -6.80
CA ILE A 713 -2.47 -36.93 -5.97
C ILE A 713 -3.74 -36.19 -6.38
N ALA A 714 -3.93 -35.95 -7.68
CA ALA A 714 -5.11 -35.24 -8.18
C ALA A 714 -6.41 -35.97 -7.81
N TRP A 715 -6.42 -37.30 -7.93
CA TRP A 715 -7.55 -38.14 -7.55
C TRP A 715 -7.87 -38.02 -6.06
N ALA A 716 -6.84 -38.20 -5.19
CA ALA A 716 -7.01 -38.09 -3.74
C ALA A 716 -7.49 -36.68 -3.32
N VAL A 717 -7.01 -35.60 -3.99
CA VAL A 717 -7.45 -34.25 -3.75
C VAL A 717 -8.93 -34.08 -4.10
N VAL A 718 -9.40 -34.62 -5.25
CA VAL A 718 -10.80 -34.57 -5.64
C VAL A 718 -11.66 -35.35 -4.62
N GLU A 719 -11.25 -36.54 -4.19
CA GLU A 719 -11.97 -37.31 -3.16
C GLU A 719 -12.06 -36.56 -1.83
N HIS A 720 -10.95 -35.95 -1.39
CA HIS A 720 -10.92 -35.19 -0.16
C HIS A 720 -11.86 -33.97 -0.20
N ILE A 721 -11.81 -33.17 -1.27
CA ILE A 721 -12.62 -31.95 -1.40
C ILE A 721 -14.08 -32.29 -1.57
N SER A 722 -14.42 -33.33 -2.36
CA SER A 722 -15.81 -33.71 -2.63
C SER A 722 -16.50 -34.36 -1.45
N ASN A 723 -15.76 -34.83 -0.45
CA ASN A 723 -16.32 -35.50 0.73
C ASN A 723 -16.91 -34.49 1.73
N PRO A 724 -18.24 -34.47 1.97
CA PRO A 724 -18.88 -33.53 2.90
C PRO A 724 -18.46 -33.67 4.36
N LYS A 725 -17.85 -34.82 4.73
CA LYS A 725 -17.37 -35.07 6.09
C LYS A 725 -15.97 -34.53 6.31
N LEU A 726 -15.20 -34.34 5.24
CA LEU A 726 -13.84 -33.80 5.27
C LEU A 726 -13.87 -32.30 4.95
N LEU A 727 -14.33 -31.94 3.76
CA LEU A 727 -14.37 -30.55 3.32
C LEU A 727 -15.72 -30.15 2.71
N GLY A 728 -16.12 -30.74 1.58
CA GLY A 728 -17.40 -30.47 0.94
C GLY A 728 -17.50 -29.09 0.25
N ALA A 729 -16.39 -28.50 -0.17
CA ALA A 729 -16.33 -27.18 -0.77
C ALA A 729 -16.75 -27.16 -2.25
N LYS A 730 -17.30 -26.03 -2.72
CA LYS A 730 -17.59 -25.78 -4.14
C LYS A 730 -16.29 -25.67 -4.91
N THR A 731 -16.11 -26.46 -5.98
CA THR A 731 -14.83 -26.57 -6.66
C THR A 731 -14.96 -26.63 -8.17
N LEU A 732 -14.13 -25.85 -8.86
CA LEU A 732 -13.85 -25.97 -10.28
C LEU A 732 -12.45 -26.57 -10.43
N PHE A 733 -12.35 -27.74 -11.06
CA PHE A 733 -11.11 -28.50 -11.20
C PHE A 733 -10.81 -28.76 -12.67
N ALA A 734 -9.85 -28.03 -13.23
CA ALA A 734 -9.40 -28.29 -14.59
C ALA A 734 -8.23 -29.28 -14.58
N THR A 735 -8.27 -30.22 -15.50
CA THR A 735 -7.27 -31.29 -15.59
C THR A 735 -7.07 -31.78 -17.00
N HIS A 736 -5.91 -32.40 -17.23
CA HIS A 736 -5.58 -33.20 -18.41
C HIS A 736 -5.71 -34.68 -18.17
N TYR A 737 -5.94 -35.11 -16.92
CA TYR A 737 -6.14 -36.49 -16.56
C TYR A 737 -7.59 -36.88 -16.90
N HIS A 738 -7.80 -37.56 -18.03
CA HIS A 738 -9.11 -38.01 -18.46
C HIS A 738 -9.68 -39.09 -17.52
N GLU A 739 -8.81 -39.83 -16.85
CA GLU A 739 -9.14 -40.83 -15.86
C GLU A 739 -9.97 -40.27 -14.69
N LEU A 740 -9.81 -39.02 -14.36
CA LEU A 740 -10.60 -38.35 -13.32
C LEU A 740 -12.08 -38.22 -13.69
N THR A 741 -12.44 -38.33 -14.98
CA THR A 741 -13.85 -38.31 -15.42
C THR A 741 -14.64 -39.51 -14.95
N GLU A 742 -13.98 -40.63 -14.60
CA GLU A 742 -14.62 -41.85 -14.04
C GLU A 742 -15.18 -41.63 -12.62
N LEU A 743 -14.82 -40.49 -11.98
CA LEU A 743 -15.34 -40.13 -10.66
C LEU A 743 -16.81 -39.65 -10.72
N GLU A 744 -17.31 -39.18 -11.89
CA GLU A 744 -18.75 -38.92 -12.07
C GLU A 744 -19.55 -40.21 -11.93
N GLY A 745 -20.61 -40.17 -11.10
CA GLY A 745 -21.42 -41.37 -10.82
C GLY A 745 -20.86 -42.23 -9.69
N THR A 746 -19.56 -42.18 -9.42
CA THR A 746 -18.92 -42.90 -8.30
C THR A 746 -18.92 -42.06 -7.04
N ILE A 747 -18.62 -40.76 -7.16
CA ILE A 747 -18.62 -39.80 -6.05
C ILE A 747 -19.80 -38.85 -6.19
N ASN A 748 -20.64 -38.77 -5.18
CA ASN A 748 -21.79 -37.87 -5.19
C ASN A 748 -21.34 -36.43 -5.14
N GLY A 749 -21.84 -35.62 -6.08
CA GLY A 749 -21.53 -34.20 -6.18
C GLY A 749 -20.41 -33.87 -7.15
N VAL A 750 -19.80 -34.86 -7.80
CA VAL A 750 -18.82 -34.68 -8.88
C VAL A 750 -19.53 -34.74 -10.23
N ASN A 751 -19.28 -33.79 -11.11
CA ASN A 751 -19.83 -33.72 -12.46
C ASN A 751 -18.73 -33.36 -13.47
N ASN A 752 -18.84 -33.96 -14.66
CA ASN A 752 -17.89 -33.73 -15.74
C ASN A 752 -18.35 -32.66 -16.70
N TYR A 753 -17.43 -31.83 -17.09
CA TYR A 753 -17.59 -30.80 -18.12
C TYR A 753 -16.41 -30.83 -19.07
N CYS A 754 -16.62 -30.42 -20.29
CA CYS A 754 -15.54 -30.24 -21.26
C CYS A 754 -15.71 -28.99 -22.08
N ILE A 755 -14.63 -28.53 -22.69
CA ILE A 755 -14.70 -27.46 -23.68
C ILE A 755 -15.13 -28.03 -25.00
N ALA A 756 -16.18 -27.44 -25.57
CA ALA A 756 -16.67 -27.81 -26.91
C ALA A 756 -15.64 -27.47 -27.99
N VAL A 757 -15.30 -28.48 -28.78
CA VAL A 757 -14.38 -28.40 -29.89
C VAL A 757 -15.11 -28.79 -31.17
N LYS A 758 -14.90 -28.05 -32.26
CA LYS A 758 -15.41 -28.43 -33.57
C LYS A 758 -14.24 -28.92 -34.42
N GLU A 759 -14.31 -30.20 -34.83
CA GLU A 759 -13.32 -30.78 -35.77
C GLU A 759 -13.68 -30.36 -37.18
N GLN A 760 -12.70 -29.84 -37.95
CA GLN A 760 -12.81 -29.52 -39.37
C GLN A 760 -11.68 -30.23 -40.13
N GLY A 761 -11.89 -31.52 -40.48
CA GLY A 761 -10.84 -32.35 -41.01
C GLY A 761 -9.70 -32.57 -40.01
N ASP A 762 -8.47 -32.19 -40.38
CA ASP A 762 -7.29 -32.27 -39.53
C ASP A 762 -7.09 -31.07 -38.55
N ASP A 763 -7.96 -30.05 -38.72
CA ASP A 763 -7.89 -28.83 -37.90
C ASP A 763 -9.00 -28.82 -36.84
N ILE A 764 -8.76 -28.06 -35.75
CA ILE A 764 -9.70 -27.91 -34.68
C ILE A 764 -10.03 -26.44 -34.44
N VAL A 765 -11.29 -26.18 -34.17
CA VAL A 765 -11.77 -24.87 -33.75
C VAL A 765 -12.27 -24.94 -32.31
N PHE A 766 -11.67 -24.20 -31.41
CA PHE A 766 -12.13 -24.10 -30.03
C PHE A 766 -13.36 -23.19 -29.96
N LEU A 767 -14.51 -23.77 -29.61
CA LEU A 767 -15.73 -22.98 -29.43
C LEU A 767 -15.77 -22.18 -28.12
N ARG A 768 -14.80 -22.39 -27.22
CA ARG A 768 -14.69 -21.73 -25.91
C ARG A 768 -15.96 -21.84 -25.05
N LYS A 769 -16.84 -22.80 -25.35
CA LYS A 769 -18.08 -23.08 -24.63
C LYS A 769 -17.90 -24.32 -23.76
N ILE A 770 -18.23 -24.20 -22.46
CA ILE A 770 -18.24 -25.29 -21.51
C ILE A 770 -19.56 -26.06 -21.68
N VAL A 771 -19.48 -27.37 -21.86
CA VAL A 771 -20.63 -28.26 -22.01
C VAL A 771 -20.51 -29.44 -21.04
N LYS A 772 -21.63 -30.05 -20.69
CA LYS A 772 -21.65 -31.21 -19.80
C LYS A 772 -21.13 -32.45 -20.53
N GLY A 773 -20.30 -33.24 -19.84
CA GLY A 773 -19.67 -34.46 -20.34
C GLY A 773 -18.15 -34.42 -20.24
N GLY A 774 -17.50 -35.57 -20.43
CA GLY A 774 -16.04 -35.69 -20.49
C GLY A 774 -15.52 -35.49 -21.93
N ALA A 775 -14.27 -35.08 -22.10
CA ALA A 775 -13.60 -35.10 -23.40
C ALA A 775 -12.93 -36.46 -23.59
N ASP A 776 -13.33 -37.17 -24.61
CA ASP A 776 -12.79 -38.51 -24.89
C ASP A 776 -11.44 -38.48 -25.65
N LYS A 777 -11.00 -37.32 -26.11
CA LYS A 777 -9.80 -37.20 -26.96
C LYS A 777 -8.85 -36.14 -26.42
N SER A 778 -7.56 -36.43 -26.51
CA SER A 778 -6.49 -35.47 -26.32
C SER A 778 -6.24 -34.70 -27.62
N TYR A 779 -6.12 -33.36 -27.55
CA TYR A 779 -5.87 -32.47 -28.70
C TYR A 779 -4.48 -31.85 -28.67
N GLY A 780 -3.55 -32.39 -27.88
CA GLY A 780 -2.20 -31.83 -27.71
C GLY A 780 -1.42 -31.68 -29.04
N VAL A 781 -1.50 -32.69 -29.88
CA VAL A 781 -0.82 -32.68 -31.20
C VAL A 781 -1.40 -31.63 -32.13
N GLN A 782 -2.71 -31.43 -32.12
CA GLN A 782 -3.38 -30.39 -32.89
C GLN A 782 -3.01 -28.98 -32.41
N VAL A 783 -2.92 -28.78 -31.09
CA VAL A 783 -2.44 -27.53 -30.50
C VAL A 783 -0.98 -27.25 -30.87
N ALA A 784 -0.12 -28.27 -30.89
CA ALA A 784 1.26 -28.14 -31.35
C ALA A 784 1.34 -27.70 -32.82
N LYS A 785 0.46 -28.23 -33.69
CA LYS A 785 0.32 -27.80 -35.07
C LYS A 785 -0.08 -26.33 -35.19
N LEU A 786 -1.09 -25.91 -34.41
CA LEU A 786 -1.54 -24.49 -34.37
C LEU A 786 -0.45 -23.54 -33.85
N ALA A 787 0.43 -24.02 -32.96
CA ALA A 787 1.58 -23.28 -32.46
C ALA A 787 2.75 -23.18 -33.44
N GLY A 788 2.66 -23.83 -34.60
CA GLY A 788 3.70 -23.77 -35.64
C GLY A 788 4.85 -24.77 -35.45
N VAL A 789 4.64 -25.86 -34.70
CA VAL A 789 5.61 -26.96 -34.63
C VAL A 789 5.74 -27.62 -36.03
N PRO A 790 6.97 -27.93 -36.53
CA PRO A 790 7.19 -28.50 -37.84
C PRO A 790 6.33 -29.73 -38.13
N ASP A 791 5.79 -29.83 -39.36
CA ASP A 791 4.89 -30.90 -39.78
C ASP A 791 5.48 -32.29 -39.63
N SER A 792 6.82 -32.47 -39.79
CA SER A 792 7.50 -33.75 -39.60
C SER A 792 7.38 -34.24 -38.15
N VAL A 793 7.42 -33.32 -37.17
CA VAL A 793 7.24 -33.64 -35.75
C VAL A 793 5.78 -33.98 -35.46
N ILE A 794 4.85 -33.23 -36.07
CA ILE A 794 3.40 -33.45 -35.89
C ILE A 794 2.97 -34.79 -36.46
N VAL A 795 3.44 -35.17 -37.63
CA VAL A 795 3.14 -36.49 -38.25
C VAL A 795 3.66 -37.60 -37.33
N ARG A 796 4.92 -37.53 -36.90
CA ARG A 796 5.49 -38.56 -36.00
C ARG A 796 4.79 -38.61 -34.67
N ALA A 797 4.40 -37.47 -34.07
CA ALA A 797 3.63 -37.41 -32.86
C ALA A 797 2.26 -38.11 -32.98
N LYS A 798 1.57 -37.95 -34.13
CA LYS A 798 0.31 -38.66 -34.39
C LYS A 798 0.49 -40.17 -34.45
N GLU A 799 1.54 -40.65 -35.13
CA GLU A 799 1.86 -42.09 -35.18
C GLU A 799 2.12 -42.66 -33.76
N LEU A 800 2.97 -41.97 -32.98
CA LEU A 800 3.28 -42.41 -31.61
C LEU A 800 2.06 -42.35 -30.68
N LEU A 801 1.15 -41.38 -30.88
CA LEU A 801 -0.08 -41.27 -30.11
C LEU A 801 -0.96 -42.52 -30.28
N VAL A 802 -1.08 -43.04 -31.53
CA VAL A 802 -1.85 -44.26 -31.79
C VAL A 802 -1.18 -45.46 -31.08
N GLU A 803 0.15 -45.62 -31.17
CA GLU A 803 0.89 -46.69 -30.53
C GLU A 803 0.78 -46.66 -29.00
N LEU A 804 0.77 -45.48 -28.39
CA LEU A 804 0.70 -45.31 -26.93
C LEU A 804 -0.75 -45.40 -26.39
N SER A 805 -1.78 -45.12 -27.23
CA SER A 805 -3.18 -45.20 -26.79
C SER A 805 -3.68 -46.63 -26.59
N ASP A 806 -3.03 -47.63 -27.20
CA ASP A 806 -3.37 -49.03 -27.01
C ASP A 806 -2.95 -49.63 -25.67
N ALA A 807 -2.24 -48.89 -24.79
CA ALA A 807 -1.86 -49.31 -23.44
C ALA A 807 -2.95 -48.91 -22.44
N ASP A 808 -3.76 -49.89 -22.03
CA ASP A 808 -5.02 -49.79 -21.30
C ASP A 808 -4.91 -49.25 -19.87
N ILE A 809 -4.76 -47.93 -19.70
CA ILE A 809 -4.78 -47.22 -18.40
C ILE A 809 -6.23 -46.98 -17.95
N THR A 810 -7.16 -46.82 -18.86
CA THR A 810 -8.56 -46.46 -18.62
C THR A 810 -9.37 -47.60 -17.97
N ALA A 811 -9.11 -48.88 -18.33
CA ALA A 811 -9.76 -50.01 -17.73
C ALA A 811 -9.41 -50.18 -16.24
N ARG A 812 -8.18 -49.88 -15.85
CA ARG A 812 -7.69 -50.00 -14.46
C ARG A 812 -8.21 -48.85 -13.59
N ALA A 813 -8.38 -47.67 -14.16
CA ALA A 813 -9.02 -46.55 -13.46
C ALA A 813 -10.49 -46.80 -13.14
N LYS A 814 -11.20 -47.51 -14.04
CA LYS A 814 -12.59 -47.90 -13.85
C LYS A 814 -12.75 -48.96 -12.73
N GLU A 815 -11.85 -49.93 -12.68
CA GLU A 815 -11.82 -50.92 -11.59
C GLU A 815 -11.58 -50.27 -10.22
N ILE A 816 -10.71 -49.27 -10.13
CA ILE A 816 -10.41 -48.56 -8.88
C ILE A 816 -11.63 -47.70 -8.47
N ALA A 817 -12.30 -47.03 -9.40
CA ALA A 817 -13.50 -46.24 -9.13
C ALA A 817 -14.66 -47.10 -8.61
N GLU A 818 -14.86 -48.28 -9.20
CA GLU A 818 -15.89 -49.23 -8.76
C GLU A 818 -15.56 -49.89 -7.38
N ALA A 819 -14.26 -50.06 -7.08
CA ALA A 819 -13.79 -50.60 -5.78
C ALA A 819 -13.85 -49.58 -4.65
N GLY A 820 -13.80 -48.31 -4.92
CA GLY A 820 -13.79 -47.20 -3.93
C GLY A 820 -15.14 -46.87 -3.31
N ALA A 821 -16.25 -47.48 -3.79
CA ALA A 821 -17.59 -47.31 -3.19
C ALA A 821 -17.77 -48.07 -1.84
N GLY A 822 -16.78 -48.78 -1.37
CA GLY A 822 -16.72 -49.43 -0.07
C GLY A 822 -15.99 -48.52 0.95
N THR A 823 -16.63 -48.32 2.10
CA THR A 823 -16.06 -47.62 3.27
C THR A 823 -14.54 -47.80 3.40
N PRO A 824 -13.77 -46.75 3.60
CA PRO A 824 -12.34 -46.89 3.82
C PRO A 824 -12.16 -47.78 5.05
N LYS A 825 -11.54 -48.96 4.86
CA LYS A 825 -10.95 -49.70 5.97
C LYS A 825 -9.94 -48.75 6.57
N HIS A 826 -10.18 -48.31 7.78
CA HIS A 826 -9.17 -47.67 8.60
C HIS A 826 -7.94 -48.58 8.59
N ALA A 827 -6.99 -48.27 7.76
CA ALA A 827 -5.62 -48.61 8.07
C ALA A 827 -5.32 -47.81 9.34
N ALA A 828 -5.09 -48.48 10.44
CA ALA A 828 -4.72 -47.86 11.69
C ALA A 828 -3.56 -46.88 11.36
N VAL A 829 -3.76 -45.62 11.65
CA VAL A 829 -2.68 -44.63 11.60
C VAL A 829 -1.60 -45.22 12.53
N PRO A 830 -0.39 -45.49 12.06
CA PRO A 830 0.69 -45.88 12.95
C PRO A 830 0.87 -44.78 13.98
N ARG A 831 0.97 -45.17 15.25
CA ARG A 831 1.31 -44.23 16.30
C ARG A 831 2.68 -43.61 15.94
N PRO A 832 2.94 -42.33 16.31
CA PRO A 832 4.17 -41.62 15.93
C PRO A 832 5.47 -42.32 16.29
N ASP A 833 5.40 -43.35 17.17
CA ASP A 833 6.58 -44.08 17.67
C ASP A 833 6.99 -45.31 16.82
N GLU A 834 6.27 -45.63 15.73
CA GLU A 834 6.58 -46.78 14.84
C GLU A 834 6.87 -46.39 13.38
N VAL A 835 7.20 -45.14 13.11
CA VAL A 835 7.69 -44.76 11.77
C VAL A 835 9.14 -45.17 11.66
N ASP A 836 9.37 -46.22 10.88
CA ASP A 836 10.73 -46.69 10.53
C ASP A 836 11.41 -45.61 9.69
N LEU A 837 12.30 -44.83 10.31
CA LEU A 837 13.08 -43.74 9.73
C LEU A 837 14.07 -44.20 8.62
N GLN A 838 14.05 -45.49 8.23
CA GLN A 838 14.96 -46.01 7.19
C GLN A 838 14.45 -45.83 5.75
N GLN A 839 13.25 -45.30 5.52
CA GLN A 839 12.68 -45.07 4.17
C GLN A 839 12.53 -43.61 3.73
N MET A 840 13.04 -42.70 4.51
CA MET A 840 13.10 -41.29 4.11
C MET A 840 14.53 -40.88 3.78
N SER A 841 15.07 -41.28 2.64
CA SER A 841 16.34 -40.69 2.23
C SER A 841 16.60 -40.80 0.73
N LEU A 842 16.24 -39.74 0.03
CA LEU A 842 17.04 -39.31 -1.11
C LEU A 842 17.67 -37.92 -0.84
N PHE A 843 17.42 -37.35 0.32
CA PHE A 843 18.06 -36.08 0.78
C PHE A 843 18.57 -36.17 2.22
N ASP A 844 18.62 -37.38 2.82
CA ASP A 844 19.12 -37.53 4.17
C ASP A 844 20.61 -37.84 4.14
N THR A 845 21.43 -36.83 3.94
CA THR A 845 22.83 -36.84 4.30
C THR A 845 23.13 -36.01 5.54
N VAL A 846 22.12 -35.77 6.36
CA VAL A 846 22.37 -35.32 7.72
C VAL A 846 22.33 -36.56 8.61
N LYS A 847 23.42 -37.31 8.65
CA LYS A 847 23.71 -38.17 9.80
C LYS A 847 23.52 -37.35 11.04
N ALA A 848 22.84 -37.91 12.06
CA ALA A 848 22.62 -37.26 13.36
C ALA A 848 23.87 -36.47 13.70
N ASP A 849 23.73 -35.14 13.66
CA ASP A 849 24.89 -34.27 13.52
C ASP A 849 25.78 -34.50 14.72
N ASP A 850 27.02 -35.03 14.50
CA ASP A 850 27.99 -35.19 15.58
C ASP A 850 28.19 -33.88 16.35
N ILE A 851 27.94 -32.73 15.73
CA ILE A 851 27.97 -31.40 16.35
C ILE A 851 26.77 -31.23 17.29
N VAL A 852 25.56 -31.62 16.88
CA VAL A 852 24.35 -31.54 17.72
C VAL A 852 24.44 -32.50 18.91
N ARG A 853 24.98 -33.70 18.69
CA ARG A 853 25.23 -34.67 19.77
C ARG A 853 26.30 -34.15 20.73
N GLU A 854 27.44 -33.66 20.22
CA GLU A 854 28.53 -33.10 21.03
C GLU A 854 28.03 -31.87 21.81
N LEU A 855 27.13 -31.04 21.22
CA LEU A 855 26.51 -29.91 21.90
C LEU A 855 25.55 -30.36 23.01
N GLY A 856 24.76 -31.40 22.80
CA GLY A 856 23.83 -31.97 23.77
C GLY A 856 24.50 -32.68 24.95
N GLU A 857 25.73 -33.20 24.76
CA GLU A 857 26.52 -33.87 25.80
C GLU A 857 27.34 -32.89 26.66
N LEU A 858 27.31 -31.56 26.38
CA LEU A 858 28.05 -30.57 27.15
C LEU A 858 27.36 -30.27 28.50
N GLU A 859 28.04 -30.55 29.58
CA GLU A 859 27.63 -30.16 30.92
C GLU A 859 28.04 -28.70 31.20
N LEU A 860 27.20 -27.73 30.77
CA LEU A 860 27.49 -26.31 30.91
C LEU A 860 27.73 -25.85 32.36
N GLY A 861 27.16 -26.58 33.32
CA GLY A 861 27.33 -26.24 34.75
C GLY A 861 28.74 -26.55 35.30
N ASN A 862 29.53 -27.37 34.59
CA ASN A 862 30.88 -27.80 35.00
C ASN A 862 32.00 -27.15 34.16
N MET A 863 31.64 -26.21 33.24
CA MET A 863 32.61 -25.53 32.36
C MET A 863 32.94 -24.11 32.86
N THR A 864 34.20 -23.73 32.69
CA THR A 864 34.57 -22.35 32.86
C THR A 864 34.15 -21.51 31.65
N PRO A 865 33.92 -20.19 31.77
CA PRO A 865 33.58 -19.35 30.60
C PRO A 865 34.57 -19.43 29.45
N ILE A 866 35.83 -19.65 29.73
CA ILE A 866 36.87 -19.80 28.71
C ILE A 866 36.72 -21.16 27.98
N ASP A 867 36.45 -22.23 28.71
CA ASP A 867 36.24 -23.57 28.11
C ASP A 867 34.97 -23.60 27.27
N ALA A 868 33.88 -22.93 27.69
CA ALA A 868 32.66 -22.80 26.92
C ALA A 868 32.93 -22.05 25.60
N LEU A 869 33.67 -20.95 25.63
CA LEU A 869 34.03 -20.18 24.43
C LEU A 869 34.90 -20.98 23.47
N ASN A 870 35.90 -21.70 23.98
CA ASN A 870 36.75 -22.57 23.18
C ASN A 870 35.97 -23.72 22.54
N THR A 871 35.02 -24.29 23.26
CA THR A 871 34.19 -25.38 22.74
C THR A 871 33.25 -24.88 21.65
N LEU A 872 32.60 -23.71 21.85
CA LEU A 872 31.79 -23.07 20.82
C LEU A 872 32.60 -22.70 19.57
N TYR A 873 33.80 -22.18 19.74
CA TYR A 873 34.69 -21.88 18.59
C TYR A 873 35.08 -23.15 17.83
N ARG A 874 35.36 -24.26 18.55
CA ARG A 874 35.66 -25.55 17.94
C ARG A 874 34.46 -26.08 17.16
N LEU A 875 33.26 -26.04 17.73
CA LEU A 875 32.03 -26.48 17.06
C LEU A 875 31.72 -25.63 15.84
N GLN A 876 31.90 -24.31 15.93
CA GLN A 876 31.75 -23.40 14.80
C GLN A 876 32.75 -23.66 13.68
N THR A 877 33.99 -23.99 14.03
CA THR A 877 35.02 -24.34 13.04
C THR A 877 34.68 -25.65 12.36
N LYS A 878 34.22 -26.67 13.12
CA LYS A 878 33.72 -27.94 12.55
C LYS A 878 32.55 -27.68 11.57
N LEU A 879 31.62 -26.79 11.91
CA LEU A 879 30.50 -26.42 11.05
C LEU A 879 30.98 -25.75 9.75
N LYS A 880 31.88 -24.79 9.83
CA LYS A 880 32.40 -24.05 8.67
C LYS A 880 33.21 -24.95 7.71
N ASN A 881 33.97 -25.95 8.24
CA ASN A 881 34.76 -26.87 7.43
C ASN A 881 33.93 -27.94 6.73
N ARG A 882 32.64 -28.08 7.03
CA ARG A 882 31.72 -28.98 6.32
C ARG A 882 31.17 -28.43 5.01
N TRP A 883 31.22 -27.13 4.84
CA TRP A 883 30.68 -26.45 3.68
C TRP A 883 31.76 -25.99 2.67
N GLN A 884 33.02 -26.41 2.91
CA GLN A 884 34.14 -26.41 1.94
C GLN A 884 34.38 -27.83 1.39
#